data_66eb54f343d16b5c06d5a944d7e13b3d
#
_entry.id   66eb54f343d16b5c06d5a944d7e13b3d
#
_cell.length_a   1.000
_cell.length_b   1.000
_cell.length_c   1.000
_cell.angle_alpha   90.00
_cell.angle_beta   90.00
_cell.angle_gamma   90.00
#
_symmetry.space_group_name_H-M   'P 1'
#
loop_
_entity.id
_entity.type
_entity.pdbx_description
1 polymer ?
#
loop_
_entity_poly.entity_id
_entity_poly.type
_entity_poly.pdbx_seq_one_letter_code
_entity_poly.pdbx_strand_id
1 'polypeptide(L)'
;MPGTSLPSAGQWFSWILEDLQPTPARLASSLRIVLAVVLGLILLLVLQVPFVSLPVYLIFVVGRESPAVSLRSTLFPLGLACVAVAVELVVVIGTDNDPMIRLLSVAVITFAAGALAQASNFAPLAPTFGFLYCLVIALWENQTPADTIVKTSLYLIAAEGLTLGSAVLVEYLFASRSAVDRLREQFAIRHRALETMFRGYARSASQDELFAAYLPVARLALAGQRGMQDLYHVVVQRNLDPKGLPIGMRVRITLLAELVDVSAAFGASHLATDDPQLRERCAWIADRCRELEESFESPKNYLGMSKSGISALRHVEDTLEAITAMPARSADSEDDKLSVLPVRKIPFLVPGALSAKSTFTFGLKISFCATLCYILYHALDYPEISTAVTTVLVSGLTTTGAMKQKLAHRLAGAIFGGVLLGLGSIVFLFPHMDSITALCGLIAVVTFIAAWSAAGRRFGYIGLQIAFSFFAVTLATLSAPTELAPARDRLVGIGLALLIMWFVFDQVWPVRTITMMRQALASVLRGEAQLLSVSRTEAQSPSFASTIDGLRHHVSTKITEIRNLHEAVLYEFGVDREPHKVAGEIILRAALNSSSLFWNELVLLETPQGRNLLALDGIVEIRQILAKRLDALAQDILEEAPVQPLGVEDQRVSEDSPERVYLDTLRSSYARIETILLTLPARTETHLAIDQRDSRSAGL
;
A
#
# COMPACT_ATOMS: atom_id res chain seq x y z
N MET A 1 12.72 -7.15 28.70
CA MET A 1 12.48 -6.53 27.37
C MET A 1 13.78 -5.96 26.86
N PRO A 2 14.29 -6.33 25.67
CA PRO A 2 15.51 -5.71 25.13
C PRO A 2 15.21 -4.26 24.81
N GLY A 3 16.12 -3.36 25.23
CA GLY A 3 15.98 -1.92 25.13
C GLY A 3 15.71 -1.45 23.69
N THR A 4 14.76 -0.54 23.58
CA THR A 4 14.25 0.07 22.35
C THR A 4 15.21 1.11 21.80
N SER A 5 16.45 0.71 21.47
CA SER A 5 17.39 1.55 20.73
C SER A 5 16.89 1.77 19.28
N LEU A 6 17.29 2.87 18.68
CA LEU A 6 17.19 3.04 17.20
C LEU A 6 17.61 1.74 16.52
N PRO A 7 16.96 1.35 15.41
CA PRO A 7 17.45 0.21 14.65
C PRO A 7 18.94 0.39 14.42
N SER A 8 19.72 -0.63 14.77
CA SER A 8 21.16 -0.57 14.57
C SER A 8 21.49 -0.38 13.09
N ALA A 9 22.65 0.17 12.76
CA ALA A 9 23.10 0.27 11.38
C ALA A 9 23.03 -1.10 10.66
N GLY A 10 23.30 -2.20 11.38
CA GLY A 10 23.15 -3.56 10.88
C GLY A 10 21.71 -3.95 10.54
N GLN A 11 20.73 -3.51 11.33
CA GLN A 11 19.30 -3.74 11.03
C GLN A 11 18.83 -2.94 9.83
N TRP A 12 19.25 -1.69 9.68
CA TRP A 12 18.98 -0.89 8.48
C TRP A 12 19.56 -1.57 7.23
N PHE A 13 20.80 -2.05 7.32
CA PHE A 13 21.46 -2.74 6.20
C PHE A 13 20.77 -4.06 5.85
N SER A 14 20.33 -4.84 6.84
CA SER A 14 19.59 -6.09 6.57
C SER A 14 18.23 -5.80 5.89
N TRP A 15 17.51 -4.74 6.27
CA TRP A 15 16.27 -4.32 5.62
C TRP A 15 16.48 -3.86 4.17
N ILE A 16 17.60 -3.17 3.90
CA ILE A 16 17.96 -2.77 2.53
C ILE A 16 18.25 -4.01 1.68
N LEU A 17 19.03 -4.97 2.20
CA LEU A 17 19.33 -6.21 1.49
C LEU A 17 18.08 -7.05 1.21
N GLU A 18 17.19 -7.15 2.19
CA GLU A 18 15.90 -7.83 2.04
C GLU A 18 15.05 -7.15 0.95
N ASP A 19 15.01 -5.83 0.96
CA ASP A 19 14.24 -5.03 -0.01
C ASP A 19 14.84 -5.06 -1.42
N LEU A 20 16.12 -5.41 -1.57
CA LEU A 20 16.84 -5.53 -2.85
C LEU A 20 16.90 -6.96 -3.41
N GLN A 21 16.31 -7.95 -2.75
CA GLN A 21 16.38 -9.36 -3.18
C GLN A 21 15.88 -9.55 -4.63
N PRO A 22 16.61 -10.36 -5.43
CA PRO A 22 16.24 -10.60 -6.81
C PRO A 22 15.02 -11.52 -6.92
N THR A 23 14.06 -11.10 -7.72
CA THR A 23 12.94 -11.94 -8.17
C THR A 23 12.81 -11.85 -9.69
N PRO A 24 12.37 -12.93 -10.38
CA PRO A 24 12.18 -12.90 -11.83
C PRO A 24 11.23 -11.80 -12.30
N ALA A 25 10.15 -11.56 -11.55
CA ALA A 25 9.18 -10.50 -11.83
C ALA A 25 9.81 -9.10 -11.73
N ARG A 26 10.70 -8.89 -10.75
CA ARG A 26 11.44 -7.64 -10.55
C ARG A 26 12.39 -7.36 -11.71
N LEU A 27 13.15 -8.38 -12.12
CA LEU A 27 14.05 -8.25 -13.27
C LEU A 27 13.29 -7.88 -14.54
N ALA A 28 12.22 -8.62 -14.86
CA ALA A 28 11.41 -8.38 -16.05
C ALA A 28 10.77 -6.97 -16.04
N SER A 29 10.25 -6.50 -14.90
CA SER A 29 9.68 -5.16 -14.79
C SER A 29 10.75 -4.07 -14.94
N SER A 30 11.93 -4.24 -14.32
CA SER A 30 13.03 -3.28 -14.42
C SER A 30 13.54 -3.15 -15.85
N LEU A 31 13.70 -4.27 -16.58
CA LEU A 31 14.12 -4.26 -17.98
C LEU A 31 13.09 -3.57 -18.90
N ARG A 32 11.77 -3.76 -18.66
CA ARG A 32 10.74 -3.04 -19.42
C ARG A 32 10.78 -1.54 -19.16
N ILE A 33 11.04 -1.10 -17.91
CA ILE A 33 11.24 0.32 -17.58
C ILE A 33 12.42 0.87 -18.37
N VAL A 34 13.56 0.19 -18.34
CA VAL A 34 14.77 0.60 -19.08
C VAL A 34 14.48 0.74 -20.57
N LEU A 35 13.83 -0.25 -21.18
CA LEU A 35 13.50 -0.22 -22.60
C LEU A 35 12.55 0.94 -22.93
N ALA A 36 11.52 1.19 -22.11
CA ALA A 36 10.60 2.30 -22.31
C ALA A 36 11.28 3.66 -22.17
N VAL A 37 12.17 3.82 -21.17
CA VAL A 37 12.93 5.04 -20.94
C VAL A 37 13.88 5.33 -22.10
N VAL A 38 14.64 4.33 -22.55
CA VAL A 38 15.59 4.49 -23.65
C VAL A 38 14.84 4.82 -24.95
N LEU A 39 13.73 4.12 -25.23
CA LEU A 39 12.91 4.40 -26.41
C LEU A 39 12.32 5.82 -26.37
N GLY A 40 11.74 6.22 -25.23
CA GLY A 40 11.19 7.57 -25.03
C GLY A 40 12.27 8.65 -25.17
N LEU A 41 13.45 8.43 -24.59
CA LEU A 41 14.60 9.33 -24.72
C LEU A 41 15.03 9.49 -26.19
N ILE A 42 15.19 8.40 -26.93
CA ILE A 42 15.55 8.44 -28.34
C ILE A 42 14.51 9.24 -29.15
N LEU A 43 13.22 9.01 -28.91
CA LEU A 43 12.16 9.74 -29.58
C LEU A 43 12.22 11.25 -29.31
N LEU A 44 12.43 11.64 -28.04
CA LEU A 44 12.57 13.05 -27.67
C LEU A 44 13.79 13.72 -28.33
N LEU A 45 14.94 13.02 -28.33
CA LEU A 45 16.17 13.52 -28.94
C LEU A 45 16.07 13.64 -30.47
N VAL A 46 15.51 12.63 -31.14
CA VAL A 46 15.33 12.63 -32.61
C VAL A 46 14.36 13.71 -33.05
N LEU A 47 13.25 13.90 -32.31
CA LEU A 47 12.23 14.92 -32.64
C LEU A 47 12.58 16.29 -32.05
N GLN A 48 13.71 16.41 -31.34
CA GLN A 48 14.18 17.64 -30.69
C GLN A 48 13.12 18.34 -29.82
N VAL A 49 12.34 17.52 -29.11
CA VAL A 49 11.32 18.03 -28.17
C VAL A 49 12.00 18.50 -26.89
N PRO A 50 11.89 19.79 -26.52
CA PRO A 50 12.39 20.26 -25.23
C PRO A 50 11.61 19.59 -24.09
N PHE A 51 12.09 19.61 -22.86
CA PHE A 51 11.53 18.86 -21.76
C PHE A 51 11.77 17.35 -21.84
N VAL A 52 12.95 16.92 -21.45
CA VAL A 52 13.29 15.49 -21.45
C VAL A 52 13.12 14.87 -20.07
N SER A 53 13.54 15.56 -19.02
CA SER A 53 13.73 14.99 -17.69
C SER A 53 12.43 14.50 -17.03
N LEU A 54 11.39 15.34 -16.96
CA LEU A 54 10.13 14.99 -16.30
C LEU A 54 9.32 13.95 -17.09
N PRO A 55 9.12 14.09 -18.41
CA PRO A 55 8.40 13.08 -19.18
C PRO A 55 9.04 11.70 -19.12
N VAL A 56 10.36 11.60 -19.17
CA VAL A 56 11.08 10.33 -19.00
C VAL A 56 10.88 9.73 -17.60
N TYR A 57 10.85 10.58 -16.56
CA TYR A 57 10.54 10.12 -15.21
C TYR A 57 9.12 9.58 -15.08
N LEU A 58 8.13 10.17 -15.76
CA LEU A 58 6.73 9.72 -15.67
C LEU A 58 6.53 8.27 -16.15
N ILE A 59 7.44 7.72 -16.94
CA ILE A 59 7.47 6.30 -17.29
C ILE A 59 7.49 5.39 -16.04
N PHE A 60 8.12 5.82 -14.95
CA PHE A 60 8.13 5.05 -13.69
C PHE A 60 6.77 4.99 -12.99
N VAL A 61 5.89 5.94 -13.24
CA VAL A 61 4.56 6.03 -12.62
C VAL A 61 3.53 5.19 -13.36
N VAL A 62 3.83 4.74 -14.59
CA VAL A 62 2.93 3.93 -15.40
C VAL A 62 2.68 2.58 -14.74
N GLY A 63 1.40 2.24 -14.55
CA GLY A 63 0.99 0.95 -14.02
C GLY A 63 1.37 -0.20 -14.95
N ARG A 64 1.93 -1.28 -14.38
CA ARG A 64 2.55 -2.39 -15.15
C ARG A 64 1.87 -3.72 -14.91
N GLU A 65 0.66 -3.68 -14.38
CA GLU A 65 -0.11 -4.89 -14.10
C GLU A 65 -0.66 -5.55 -15.37
N SER A 66 -1.02 -4.72 -16.34
CA SER A 66 -1.47 -5.17 -17.67
C SER A 66 -1.37 -4.02 -18.67
N PRO A 67 -1.36 -4.29 -19.99
CA PRO A 67 -1.40 -3.23 -21.01
C PRO A 67 -2.61 -2.28 -20.92
N ALA A 68 -3.79 -2.74 -20.42
CA ALA A 68 -4.94 -1.85 -20.18
C ALA A 68 -4.75 -0.95 -18.98
N VAL A 69 -4.15 -1.48 -17.92
CA VAL A 69 -3.77 -0.67 -16.75
C VAL A 69 -2.71 0.35 -17.18
N SER A 70 -1.73 -0.06 -18.01
CA SER A 70 -0.74 0.85 -18.56
C SER A 70 -1.38 1.96 -19.38
N LEU A 71 -2.28 1.63 -20.32
CA LEU A 71 -2.99 2.63 -21.12
C LEU A 71 -3.81 3.58 -20.25
N ARG A 72 -4.57 3.05 -19.28
CA ARG A 72 -5.38 3.85 -18.37
C ARG A 72 -4.51 4.74 -17.47
N SER A 73 -3.39 4.21 -16.95
CA SER A 73 -2.46 4.94 -16.10
C SER A 73 -1.65 6.00 -16.84
N THR A 74 -1.56 5.94 -18.19
CA THR A 74 -0.89 6.95 -19.03
C THR A 74 -1.85 8.02 -19.53
N LEU A 75 -3.07 7.66 -19.94
CA LEU A 75 -4.08 8.64 -20.36
C LEU A 75 -4.42 9.62 -19.24
N PHE A 76 -4.28 9.18 -18.01
CA PHE A 76 -4.62 9.96 -16.85
C PHE A 76 -3.64 11.12 -16.57
N PRO A 77 -2.31 10.92 -16.35
CA PRO A 77 -1.36 12.02 -16.20
C PRO A 77 -1.30 12.93 -17.44
N LEU A 78 -1.40 12.37 -18.64
CA LEU A 78 -1.47 13.17 -19.87
C LEU A 78 -2.70 14.10 -19.90
N GLY A 79 -3.86 13.59 -19.50
CA GLY A 79 -5.08 14.40 -19.34
C GLY A 79 -4.92 15.49 -18.29
N LEU A 80 -4.27 15.18 -17.15
CA LEU A 80 -3.96 16.17 -16.12
C LEU A 80 -2.99 17.25 -16.61
N ALA A 81 -1.98 16.90 -17.41
CA ALA A 81 -1.07 17.86 -18.02
C ALA A 81 -1.81 18.80 -18.97
N CYS A 82 -2.70 18.27 -19.81
CA CYS A 82 -3.54 19.10 -20.68
C CYS A 82 -4.40 20.08 -19.88
N VAL A 83 -5.04 19.61 -18.80
CA VAL A 83 -5.86 20.48 -17.95
C VAL A 83 -5.00 21.49 -17.19
N ALA A 84 -3.83 21.10 -16.69
CA ALA A 84 -2.91 22.01 -15.99
C ALA A 84 -2.45 23.16 -16.89
N VAL A 85 -2.03 22.85 -18.12
CA VAL A 85 -1.63 23.86 -19.12
C VAL A 85 -2.82 24.73 -19.53
N ALA A 86 -4.00 24.15 -19.72
CA ALA A 86 -5.19 24.94 -20.04
C ALA A 86 -5.56 25.93 -18.92
N VAL A 87 -5.51 25.48 -17.66
CA VAL A 87 -5.79 26.36 -16.49
C VAL A 87 -4.71 27.43 -16.35
N GLU A 88 -3.43 27.09 -16.54
CA GLU A 88 -2.32 28.04 -16.57
C GLU A 88 -2.58 29.15 -17.58
N LEU A 89 -2.87 28.79 -18.85
CA LEU A 89 -3.10 29.77 -19.91
C LEU A 89 -4.33 30.65 -19.61
N VAL A 90 -5.41 30.08 -19.07
CA VAL A 90 -6.60 30.86 -18.67
C VAL A 90 -6.24 31.85 -17.55
N VAL A 91 -5.48 31.44 -16.56
CA VAL A 91 -5.03 32.32 -15.47
C VAL A 91 -4.16 33.45 -16.04
N VAL A 92 -3.13 33.14 -16.82
CA VAL A 92 -2.19 34.11 -17.33
C VAL A 92 -2.85 35.10 -18.29
N ILE A 93 -3.67 34.63 -19.25
CA ILE A 93 -4.39 35.46 -20.20
C ILE A 93 -5.43 36.33 -19.51
N GLY A 94 -6.16 35.73 -18.58
CA GLY A 94 -7.25 36.43 -17.86
C GLY A 94 -6.76 37.48 -16.84
N THR A 95 -5.47 37.49 -16.52
CA THR A 95 -4.90 38.33 -15.43
C THR A 95 -3.72 39.15 -15.90
N ASP A 96 -3.43 39.15 -17.21
CA ASP A 96 -2.27 39.85 -17.80
C ASP A 96 -0.95 39.49 -17.07
N ASN A 97 -0.82 38.25 -16.64
CA ASN A 97 0.33 37.71 -15.94
C ASN A 97 0.68 38.46 -14.60
N ASP A 98 -0.33 39.00 -13.90
CA ASP A 98 -0.13 39.72 -12.65
C ASP A 98 0.50 38.81 -11.59
N PRO A 99 1.63 39.20 -10.96
CA PRO A 99 2.35 38.39 -9.96
C PRO A 99 1.51 38.04 -8.73
N MET A 100 0.63 38.94 -8.27
CA MET A 100 -0.23 38.70 -7.11
C MET A 100 -1.29 37.67 -7.41
N ILE A 101 -1.84 37.68 -8.63
CA ILE A 101 -2.84 36.70 -9.02
C ILE A 101 -2.20 35.34 -9.29
N ARG A 102 -0.97 35.29 -9.81
CA ARG A 102 -0.18 34.04 -9.87
C ARG A 102 0.02 33.44 -8.48
N LEU A 103 0.45 34.23 -7.49
CA LEU A 103 0.56 33.77 -6.10
C LEU A 103 -0.78 33.23 -5.57
N LEU A 104 -1.87 33.97 -5.79
CA LEU A 104 -3.21 33.54 -5.36
C LEU A 104 -3.63 32.24 -6.06
N SER A 105 -3.33 32.09 -7.35
CA SER A 105 -3.64 30.86 -8.09
C SER A 105 -2.87 29.66 -7.55
N VAL A 106 -1.60 29.80 -7.24
CA VAL A 106 -0.80 28.77 -6.57
C VAL A 106 -1.45 28.39 -5.21
N ALA A 107 -1.84 29.38 -4.40
CA ALA A 107 -2.49 29.14 -3.13
C ALA A 107 -3.80 28.35 -3.25
N VAL A 108 -4.67 28.74 -4.19
CA VAL A 108 -5.97 28.11 -4.45
C VAL A 108 -5.80 26.69 -5.00
N ILE A 109 -4.96 26.53 -6.02
CA ILE A 109 -4.74 25.23 -6.65
C ILE A 109 -4.08 24.23 -5.70
N THR A 110 -3.09 24.68 -4.92
CA THR A 110 -2.44 23.79 -3.93
C THR A 110 -3.36 23.45 -2.76
N PHE A 111 -4.26 24.37 -2.36
CA PHE A 111 -5.32 24.08 -1.41
C PHE A 111 -6.27 23.01 -1.95
N ALA A 112 -6.78 23.19 -3.17
CA ALA A 112 -7.66 22.22 -3.81
C ALA A 112 -6.98 20.86 -3.99
N ALA A 113 -5.70 20.84 -4.40
CA ALA A 113 -4.91 19.62 -4.53
C ALA A 113 -4.75 18.88 -3.20
N GLY A 114 -4.45 19.60 -2.10
CA GLY A 114 -4.34 19.03 -0.77
C GLY A 114 -5.68 18.49 -0.25
N ALA A 115 -6.75 19.27 -0.35
CA ALA A 115 -8.08 18.86 0.08
C ALA A 115 -8.59 17.62 -0.70
N LEU A 116 -8.47 17.62 -2.03
CA LEU A 116 -8.87 16.50 -2.86
C LEU A 116 -7.97 15.26 -2.68
N ALA A 117 -6.70 15.41 -2.33
CA ALA A 117 -5.83 14.28 -2.01
C ALA A 117 -6.36 13.47 -0.83
N GLN A 118 -6.98 14.12 0.15
CA GLN A 118 -7.59 13.47 1.31
C GLN A 118 -9.04 13.02 1.06
N ALA A 119 -9.78 13.77 0.26
CA ALA A 119 -11.20 13.50 0.00
C ALA A 119 -11.45 12.49 -1.13
N SER A 120 -10.44 12.17 -1.94
CA SER A 120 -10.56 11.28 -3.10
C SER A 120 -10.06 9.86 -2.79
N ASN A 121 -10.75 8.85 -3.33
CA ASN A 121 -10.25 7.47 -3.36
C ASN A 121 -9.04 7.30 -4.31
N PHE A 122 -8.72 8.33 -5.10
CA PHE A 122 -7.57 8.38 -6.02
C PHE A 122 -6.55 9.40 -5.53
N ALA A 123 -5.96 9.15 -4.36
CA ALA A 123 -5.08 10.08 -3.65
C ALA A 123 -3.94 10.72 -4.47
N PRO A 124 -3.28 10.06 -5.45
CA PRO A 124 -2.20 10.68 -6.23
C PRO A 124 -2.66 11.72 -7.25
N LEU A 125 -3.95 11.75 -7.61
CA LEU A 125 -4.52 12.54 -8.69
C LEU A 125 -4.34 14.04 -8.51
N ALA A 126 -4.90 14.55 -7.43
CA ALA A 126 -4.94 15.98 -7.16
C ALA A 126 -3.54 16.58 -6.88
N PRO A 127 -2.66 15.92 -6.09
CA PRO A 127 -1.27 16.35 -5.96
C PRO A 127 -0.50 16.36 -7.29
N THR A 128 -0.75 15.41 -8.19
CA THR A 128 -0.12 15.39 -9.52
C THR A 128 -0.58 16.58 -10.36
N PHE A 129 -1.89 16.90 -10.36
CA PHE A 129 -2.40 18.10 -11.03
C PHE A 129 -1.76 19.38 -10.46
N GLY A 130 -1.77 19.53 -9.12
CA GLY A 130 -1.14 20.69 -8.48
C GLY A 130 0.35 20.80 -8.78
N PHE A 131 1.06 19.66 -8.83
CA PHE A 131 2.47 19.59 -9.19
C PHE A 131 2.70 20.09 -10.63
N LEU A 132 1.93 19.59 -11.60
CA LEU A 132 2.03 20.01 -13.02
C LEU A 132 1.69 21.48 -13.17
N TYR A 133 0.62 21.94 -12.51
CA TYR A 133 0.24 23.37 -12.54
C TYR A 133 1.36 24.27 -11.99
N CYS A 134 1.92 23.95 -10.82
CA CYS A 134 3.01 24.73 -10.23
C CYS A 134 4.29 24.67 -11.06
N LEU A 135 4.51 23.60 -11.82
CA LEU A 135 5.63 23.49 -12.75
C LEU A 135 5.48 24.44 -13.93
N VAL A 136 4.30 24.45 -14.57
CA VAL A 136 4.09 25.26 -15.79
C VAL A 136 3.90 26.74 -15.47
N ILE A 137 3.22 27.09 -14.37
CA ILE A 137 3.06 28.50 -13.97
C ILE A 137 4.39 29.17 -13.63
N ALA A 138 5.37 28.41 -13.10
CA ALA A 138 6.72 28.93 -12.82
C ALA A 138 7.49 29.35 -14.08
N LEU A 139 7.12 28.86 -15.27
CA LEU A 139 7.74 29.28 -16.52
C LEU A 139 7.48 30.76 -16.82
N TRP A 140 6.36 31.32 -16.33
CA TRP A 140 5.97 32.72 -16.51
C TRP A 140 6.69 33.70 -15.60
N GLU A 141 7.54 33.21 -14.74
CA GLU A 141 8.44 34.04 -13.90
C GLU A 141 9.67 34.49 -14.68
N ASN A 142 10.03 33.74 -15.73
CA ASN A 142 11.15 34.08 -16.58
C ASN A 142 10.79 35.23 -17.54
N GLN A 143 11.74 36.10 -17.80
CA GLN A 143 11.59 37.23 -18.73
C GLN A 143 11.71 36.78 -20.21
N THR A 144 11.10 35.65 -20.56
CA THR A 144 11.07 35.13 -21.93
C THR A 144 9.80 35.57 -22.64
N PRO A 145 9.81 35.68 -23.98
CA PRO A 145 8.61 36.05 -24.75
C PRO A 145 7.47 35.07 -24.48
N ALA A 146 6.23 35.59 -24.34
CA ALA A 146 5.03 34.78 -24.04
C ALA A 146 4.80 33.65 -25.04
N ASP A 147 5.05 33.89 -26.34
CA ASP A 147 4.96 32.87 -27.40
C ASP A 147 5.90 31.68 -27.13
N THR A 148 7.09 31.94 -26.63
CA THR A 148 8.06 30.88 -26.25
C THR A 148 7.58 30.08 -25.06
N ILE A 149 7.00 30.72 -24.02
CA ILE A 149 6.47 30.06 -22.85
C ILE A 149 5.29 29.19 -23.23
N VAL A 150 4.33 29.69 -24.01
CA VAL A 150 3.18 28.90 -24.48
C VAL A 150 3.64 27.68 -25.27
N LYS A 151 4.57 27.85 -26.22
CA LYS A 151 5.15 26.72 -26.97
C LYS A 151 5.81 25.71 -26.02
N THR A 152 6.53 26.19 -25.01
CA THR A 152 7.19 25.35 -24.03
C THR A 152 6.18 24.53 -23.19
N SER A 153 5.10 25.14 -22.72
CA SER A 153 4.01 24.43 -22.03
C SER A 153 3.35 23.38 -22.92
N LEU A 154 3.14 23.68 -24.22
CA LEU A 154 2.60 22.68 -25.15
C LEU A 154 3.58 21.55 -25.47
N TYR A 155 4.87 21.86 -25.55
CA TYR A 155 5.90 20.82 -25.71
C TYR A 155 5.96 19.86 -24.52
N LEU A 156 5.63 20.30 -23.32
CA LEU A 156 5.52 19.40 -22.17
C LEU A 156 4.49 18.29 -22.45
N ILE A 157 3.30 18.65 -22.93
CA ILE A 157 2.24 17.68 -23.27
C ILE A 157 2.72 16.72 -24.37
N ALA A 158 3.39 17.24 -25.42
CA ALA A 158 3.92 16.43 -26.50
C ALA A 158 4.99 15.44 -26.00
N ALA A 159 5.91 15.92 -25.17
CA ALA A 159 6.95 15.08 -24.57
C ALA A 159 6.37 13.99 -23.67
N GLU A 160 5.37 14.31 -22.83
CA GLU A 160 4.65 13.32 -22.03
C GLU A 160 3.94 12.29 -22.92
N GLY A 161 3.26 12.73 -23.97
CA GLY A 161 2.60 11.83 -24.92
C GLY A 161 3.57 10.84 -25.57
N LEU A 162 4.75 11.28 -25.98
CA LEU A 162 5.79 10.44 -26.57
C LEU A 162 6.37 9.43 -25.57
N THR A 163 6.72 9.87 -24.37
CA THR A 163 7.34 9.02 -23.36
C THR A 163 6.35 8.03 -22.76
N LEU A 164 5.14 8.47 -22.45
CA LEU A 164 4.08 7.59 -21.98
C LEU A 164 3.62 6.62 -23.08
N GLY A 165 3.59 7.07 -24.34
CA GLY A 165 3.35 6.22 -25.51
C GLY A 165 4.40 5.12 -25.65
N SER A 166 5.68 5.43 -25.44
CA SER A 166 6.77 4.44 -25.44
C SER A 166 6.59 3.40 -24.33
N ALA A 167 6.15 3.82 -23.13
CA ALA A 167 5.87 2.91 -22.03
C ALA A 167 4.71 1.97 -22.36
N VAL A 168 3.62 2.47 -22.91
CA VAL A 168 2.47 1.66 -23.34
C VAL A 168 2.88 0.67 -24.43
N LEU A 169 3.66 1.12 -25.41
CA LEU A 169 4.15 0.27 -26.49
C LEU A 169 4.98 -0.91 -25.95
N VAL A 170 5.92 -0.62 -25.07
CA VAL A 170 6.76 -1.64 -24.44
C VAL A 170 5.92 -2.63 -23.61
N GLU A 171 4.97 -2.14 -22.82
CA GLU A 171 4.06 -3.01 -22.08
C GLU A 171 3.17 -3.84 -23.03
N TYR A 172 2.73 -3.28 -24.15
CA TYR A 172 1.92 -3.99 -25.12
C TYR A 172 2.71 -5.13 -25.80
N LEU A 173 4.00 -4.91 -26.08
CA LEU A 173 4.86 -5.90 -26.71
C LEU A 173 5.31 -7.02 -25.76
N PHE A 174 5.58 -6.68 -24.49
CA PHE A 174 6.26 -7.60 -23.55
C PHE A 174 5.40 -8.06 -22.37
N ALA A 175 4.28 -7.39 -22.06
CA ALA A 175 3.44 -7.75 -20.91
C ALA A 175 2.34 -8.77 -21.23
N SER A 176 2.18 -9.21 -22.46
CA SER A 176 1.15 -10.18 -22.86
C SER A 176 1.22 -11.51 -22.09
N ARG A 177 2.41 -11.92 -21.66
CA ARG A 177 2.64 -13.11 -20.84
C ARG A 177 2.57 -12.86 -19.34
N SER A 178 2.57 -11.60 -18.88
CA SER A 178 2.73 -11.27 -17.48
C SER A 178 1.47 -11.40 -16.63
N ALA A 179 0.27 -11.30 -17.21
CA ALA A 179 -0.97 -11.41 -16.43
C ALA A 179 -1.26 -12.85 -15.99
N VAL A 180 -1.01 -13.82 -16.88
CA VAL A 180 -1.11 -15.26 -16.55
C VAL A 180 -0.02 -15.66 -15.56
N ASP A 181 1.22 -15.21 -15.78
CA ASP A 181 2.35 -15.49 -14.89
C ASP A 181 2.12 -14.89 -13.50
N ARG A 182 1.54 -13.69 -13.41
CA ARG A 182 1.17 -13.07 -12.14
C ARG A 182 0.06 -13.81 -11.42
N LEU A 183 -0.95 -14.28 -12.16
CA LEU A 183 -2.00 -15.10 -11.57
C LEU A 183 -1.42 -16.40 -11.02
N ARG A 184 -0.53 -17.05 -11.78
CA ARG A 184 0.21 -18.24 -11.36
C ARG A 184 1.06 -17.97 -10.11
N GLU A 185 1.76 -16.84 -10.07
CA GLU A 185 2.53 -16.40 -8.91
C GLU A 185 1.63 -16.17 -7.68
N GLN A 186 0.44 -15.56 -7.84
CA GLN A 186 -0.52 -15.37 -6.75
C GLN A 186 -1.02 -16.70 -6.16
N PHE A 187 -1.17 -17.73 -6.99
CA PHE A 187 -1.48 -19.08 -6.54
C PHE A 187 -0.31 -19.70 -5.78
N ALA A 188 0.90 -19.62 -6.34
CA ALA A 188 2.11 -20.15 -5.72
C ALA A 188 2.40 -19.50 -4.35
N ILE A 189 2.24 -18.18 -4.23
CA ILE A 189 2.43 -17.47 -2.96
C ILE A 189 1.47 -17.99 -1.88
N ARG A 190 0.20 -18.25 -2.24
CA ARG A 190 -0.81 -18.76 -1.29
C ARG A 190 -0.51 -20.18 -0.86
N HIS A 191 -0.24 -21.07 -1.80
CA HIS A 191 0.10 -22.46 -1.48
C HIS A 191 1.37 -22.56 -0.64
N ARG A 192 2.40 -21.77 -0.94
CA ARG A 192 3.66 -21.73 -0.15
C ARG A 192 3.44 -21.21 1.27
N ALA A 193 2.60 -20.20 1.45
CA ALA A 193 2.25 -19.70 2.77
C ALA A 193 1.52 -20.76 3.59
N LEU A 194 0.56 -21.48 2.97
CA LEU A 194 -0.15 -22.59 3.59
C LEU A 194 0.80 -23.75 3.93
N GLU A 195 1.67 -24.15 2.99
CA GLU A 195 2.69 -25.17 3.24
C GLU A 195 3.54 -24.82 4.46
N THR A 196 4.06 -23.59 4.50
CA THR A 196 4.94 -23.13 5.59
C THR A 196 4.23 -23.20 6.94
N MET A 197 2.96 -22.76 6.99
CA MET A 197 2.17 -22.79 8.23
C MET A 197 1.90 -24.22 8.69
N PHE A 198 1.36 -25.09 7.84
CA PHE A 198 1.04 -26.46 8.21
C PHE A 198 2.30 -27.31 8.52
N ARG A 199 3.41 -27.02 7.85
CA ARG A 199 4.71 -27.64 8.16
C ARG A 199 5.26 -27.22 9.52
N GLY A 200 4.97 -26.00 9.95
CA GLY A 200 5.24 -25.55 11.32
C GLY A 200 4.51 -26.42 12.37
N TYR A 201 3.21 -26.64 12.18
CA TYR A 201 2.42 -27.51 13.04
C TYR A 201 2.93 -28.97 13.01
N ALA A 202 3.29 -29.50 11.85
CA ALA A 202 3.81 -30.85 11.69
C ALA A 202 5.13 -31.10 12.47
N ARG A 203 5.95 -30.05 12.63
CA ARG A 203 7.25 -30.11 13.33
C ARG A 203 7.17 -29.75 14.81
N SER A 204 5.99 -29.47 15.35
CA SER A 204 5.83 -28.96 16.72
C SER A 204 6.69 -27.71 16.97
N ALA A 205 6.69 -26.76 16.02
CA ALA A 205 7.43 -25.52 16.17
C ALA A 205 6.97 -24.72 17.39
N SER A 206 7.82 -23.83 17.88
CA SER A 206 7.50 -22.98 19.02
C SER A 206 6.29 -22.08 18.71
N GLN A 207 5.60 -21.58 19.73
CA GLN A 207 4.44 -20.73 19.57
C GLN A 207 4.76 -19.44 18.76
N ASP A 208 5.94 -18.87 18.97
CA ASP A 208 6.38 -17.68 18.23
C ASP A 208 6.64 -17.99 16.74
N GLU A 209 7.20 -19.17 16.45
CA GLU A 209 7.41 -19.63 15.06
C GLU A 209 6.09 -19.94 14.38
N LEU A 210 5.13 -20.56 15.06
CA LEU A 210 3.79 -20.82 14.53
C LEU A 210 3.05 -19.50 14.25
N PHE A 211 3.14 -18.54 15.15
CA PHE A 211 2.56 -17.22 14.92
C PHE A 211 3.23 -16.49 13.74
N ALA A 212 4.55 -16.56 13.61
CA ALA A 212 5.27 -16.00 12.48
C ALA A 212 4.87 -16.65 11.14
N ALA A 213 4.63 -17.98 11.13
CA ALA A 213 4.17 -18.71 9.95
C ALA A 213 2.68 -18.44 9.62
N TYR A 214 1.86 -18.19 10.63
CA TYR A 214 0.45 -17.81 10.49
C TYR A 214 0.26 -16.43 9.84
N LEU A 215 1.09 -15.43 10.18
CA LEU A 215 0.92 -14.05 9.73
C LEU A 215 0.83 -13.87 8.20
N PRO A 216 1.63 -14.56 7.36
CA PRO A 216 1.48 -14.51 5.91
C PRO A 216 0.12 -15.02 5.44
N VAL A 217 -0.38 -16.13 6.01
CA VAL A 217 -1.69 -16.71 5.67
C VAL A 217 -2.81 -15.76 6.03
N ALA A 218 -2.79 -15.17 7.24
CA ALA A 218 -3.76 -14.19 7.67
C ALA A 218 -3.80 -12.95 6.75
N ARG A 219 -2.64 -12.49 6.26
CA ARG A 219 -2.57 -11.37 5.29
C ARG A 219 -3.19 -11.73 3.94
N LEU A 220 -2.94 -12.94 3.45
CA LEU A 220 -3.47 -13.41 2.17
C LEU A 220 -4.99 -13.61 2.26
N ALA A 221 -5.48 -14.11 3.40
CA ALA A 221 -6.88 -14.20 3.70
C ALA A 221 -7.56 -12.82 3.69
N LEU A 222 -6.96 -11.81 4.35
CA LEU A 222 -7.44 -10.42 4.29
C LEU A 222 -7.48 -9.86 2.86
N ALA A 223 -6.51 -10.22 2.01
CA ALA A 223 -6.50 -9.81 0.61
C ALA A 223 -7.63 -10.45 -0.20
N GLY A 224 -8.13 -11.62 0.22
CA GLY A 224 -9.23 -12.35 -0.42
C GLY A 224 -8.95 -12.75 -1.87
N GLN A 225 -10.04 -12.95 -2.62
CA GLN A 225 -9.98 -13.41 -4.02
C GLN A 225 -9.90 -12.28 -5.06
N ARG A 226 -10.21 -11.03 -4.67
CA ARG A 226 -10.41 -9.91 -5.63
C ARG A 226 -9.21 -9.67 -6.53
N GLY A 227 -8.01 -9.59 -5.98
CA GLY A 227 -6.80 -9.37 -6.79
C GLY A 227 -6.55 -10.45 -7.83
N MET A 228 -6.88 -11.71 -7.52
CA MET A 228 -6.79 -12.82 -8.48
C MET A 228 -7.90 -12.74 -9.53
N GLN A 229 -9.12 -12.35 -9.14
CA GLN A 229 -10.25 -12.16 -10.08
C GLN A 229 -9.96 -11.02 -11.06
N ASP A 230 -9.39 -9.90 -10.59
CA ASP A 230 -9.02 -8.78 -11.45
C ASP A 230 -7.98 -9.19 -12.49
N LEU A 231 -6.95 -9.96 -12.08
CA LEU A 231 -5.97 -10.52 -13.01
C LEU A 231 -6.63 -11.48 -14.03
N TYR A 232 -7.52 -12.35 -13.57
CA TYR A 232 -8.27 -13.26 -14.45
C TYR A 232 -9.12 -12.49 -15.46
N HIS A 233 -9.85 -11.45 -15.04
CA HIS A 233 -10.64 -10.61 -15.94
C HIS A 233 -9.79 -9.93 -17.00
N VAL A 234 -8.60 -9.45 -16.64
CA VAL A 234 -7.65 -8.86 -17.59
C VAL A 234 -7.23 -9.89 -18.65
N VAL A 235 -6.94 -11.14 -18.25
CA VAL A 235 -6.57 -12.21 -19.19
C VAL A 235 -7.72 -12.54 -20.14
N VAL A 236 -8.93 -12.70 -19.63
CA VAL A 236 -10.10 -13.09 -20.42
C VAL A 236 -10.58 -11.96 -21.35
N GLN A 237 -10.72 -10.73 -20.85
CA GLN A 237 -11.21 -9.59 -21.63
C GLN A 237 -10.32 -9.25 -22.81
N ARG A 238 -9.02 -9.56 -22.72
CA ARG A 238 -8.04 -9.26 -23.75
C ARG A 238 -7.64 -10.42 -24.61
N ASN A 239 -8.22 -11.59 -24.37
CA ASN A 239 -7.85 -12.82 -25.09
C ASN A 239 -6.32 -13.09 -25.04
N LEU A 240 -5.69 -12.74 -23.90
CA LEU A 240 -4.26 -12.89 -23.65
C LEU A 240 -3.97 -14.35 -23.28
N ASP A 241 -3.86 -15.21 -24.29
CA ASP A 241 -3.57 -16.64 -24.18
C ASP A 241 -4.47 -17.37 -23.16
N PRO A 242 -5.81 -17.38 -23.36
CA PRO A 242 -6.72 -18.11 -22.46
C PRO A 242 -6.46 -19.61 -22.44
N LYS A 243 -5.72 -20.16 -23.45
CA LYS A 243 -5.27 -21.55 -23.49
C LYS A 243 -4.23 -21.91 -22.44
N GLY A 244 -3.54 -20.93 -21.86
CA GLY A 244 -2.60 -21.11 -20.77
C GLY A 244 -3.23 -21.15 -19.38
N LEU A 245 -4.55 -20.94 -19.26
CA LEU A 245 -5.28 -21.06 -18.00
C LEU A 245 -6.02 -22.39 -17.92
N PRO A 246 -5.98 -23.06 -16.74
CA PRO A 246 -6.83 -24.22 -16.48
C PRO A 246 -8.31 -23.85 -16.60
N ILE A 247 -9.12 -24.81 -17.05
CA ILE A 247 -10.57 -24.65 -17.09
C ILE A 247 -11.11 -24.55 -15.66
N GLY A 248 -12.20 -23.79 -15.47
CA GLY A 248 -12.77 -23.56 -14.14
C GLY A 248 -11.93 -22.62 -13.27
N MET A 249 -11.16 -21.72 -13.90
CA MET A 249 -10.24 -20.82 -13.16
C MET A 249 -10.94 -19.95 -12.12
N ARG A 250 -12.16 -19.51 -12.37
CA ARG A 250 -12.97 -18.75 -11.39
C ARG A 250 -13.23 -19.55 -10.13
N VAL A 251 -13.65 -20.80 -10.31
CA VAL A 251 -13.92 -21.72 -9.19
C VAL A 251 -12.64 -21.99 -8.42
N ARG A 252 -11.53 -22.22 -9.13
CA ARG A 252 -10.21 -22.42 -8.49
C ARG A 252 -9.78 -21.21 -7.68
N ILE A 253 -10.00 -19.99 -8.18
CA ILE A 253 -9.73 -18.75 -7.43
C ILE A 253 -10.56 -18.68 -6.15
N THR A 254 -11.86 -19.02 -6.25
CA THR A 254 -12.77 -19.00 -5.09
C THR A 254 -12.38 -20.07 -4.07
N LEU A 255 -12.16 -21.31 -4.50
CA LEU A 255 -11.75 -22.39 -3.61
C LEU A 255 -10.38 -22.15 -2.95
N LEU A 256 -9.41 -21.57 -3.68
CA LEU A 256 -8.12 -21.21 -3.08
C LEU A 256 -8.28 -20.10 -2.04
N ALA A 257 -9.12 -19.11 -2.29
CA ALA A 257 -9.40 -18.06 -1.31
C ALA A 257 -10.08 -18.67 -0.06
N GLU A 258 -11.05 -19.56 -0.25
CA GLU A 258 -11.70 -20.29 0.85
C GLU A 258 -10.70 -21.16 1.64
N LEU A 259 -9.80 -21.87 0.95
CA LEU A 259 -8.75 -22.64 1.60
C LEU A 259 -7.85 -21.76 2.48
N VAL A 260 -7.48 -20.58 1.98
CA VAL A 260 -6.69 -19.62 2.76
C VAL A 260 -7.48 -19.11 3.97
N ASP A 261 -8.78 -18.82 3.80
CA ASP A 261 -9.66 -18.33 4.87
C ASP A 261 -9.83 -19.37 6.00
N VAL A 262 -10.18 -20.62 5.65
CA VAL A 262 -10.34 -21.69 6.64
C VAL A 262 -9.01 -22.07 7.32
N SER A 263 -7.90 -21.99 6.58
CA SER A 263 -6.56 -22.21 7.14
C SER A 263 -6.14 -21.08 8.06
N ALA A 264 -6.52 -19.84 7.77
CA ALA A 264 -6.30 -18.71 8.66
C ALA A 264 -7.10 -18.84 9.95
N ALA A 265 -8.36 -19.31 9.88
CA ALA A 265 -9.18 -19.62 11.05
C ALA A 265 -8.54 -20.72 11.90
N PHE A 266 -8.07 -21.80 11.27
CA PHE A 266 -7.33 -22.86 11.96
C PHE A 266 -6.08 -22.33 12.67
N GLY A 267 -5.22 -21.60 11.96
CA GLY A 267 -3.98 -21.03 12.51
C GLY A 267 -4.23 -20.02 13.65
N ALA A 268 -5.35 -19.31 13.61
CA ALA A 268 -5.75 -18.35 14.63
C ALA A 268 -6.20 -19.01 15.94
N SER A 269 -6.84 -20.17 15.87
CA SER A 269 -7.44 -20.86 17.03
C SER A 269 -6.49 -21.85 17.70
N HIS A 270 -5.50 -22.38 16.98
CA HIS A 270 -4.66 -23.46 17.44
C HIS A 270 -3.28 -22.99 17.88
N LEU A 271 -3.03 -23.15 19.15
CA LEU A 271 -1.71 -23.06 19.74
C LEU A 271 -0.91 -24.35 19.45
N ALA A 272 0.38 -24.32 19.68
CA ALA A 272 1.23 -25.51 19.54
C ALA A 272 0.61 -26.71 20.29
N THR A 273 0.49 -27.82 19.61
CA THR A 273 -0.10 -29.04 20.15
C THR A 273 0.85 -30.23 19.97
N ASP A 274 0.91 -31.10 20.98
CA ASP A 274 1.70 -32.33 20.96
C ASP A 274 0.93 -33.53 20.40
N ASP A 275 -0.32 -33.33 19.89
CA ASP A 275 -1.12 -34.41 19.29
C ASP A 275 -0.45 -35.01 18.06
N PRO A 276 -0.01 -36.28 18.08
CA PRO A 276 0.66 -36.91 16.94
C PRO A 276 -0.23 -37.02 15.70
N GLN A 277 -1.55 -37.22 15.87
CA GLN A 277 -2.48 -37.37 14.76
C GLN A 277 -2.67 -36.03 14.03
N LEU A 278 -2.77 -34.95 14.79
CA LEU A 278 -2.84 -33.61 14.22
C LEU A 278 -1.55 -33.24 13.47
N ARG A 279 -0.39 -33.61 14.00
CA ARG A 279 0.91 -33.38 13.35
C ARG A 279 1.05 -34.11 12.02
N GLU A 280 0.71 -35.41 11.99
CA GLU A 280 0.74 -36.22 10.78
C GLU A 280 -0.19 -35.62 9.71
N ARG A 281 -1.37 -35.19 10.13
CA ARG A 281 -2.36 -34.60 9.23
C ARG A 281 -1.92 -33.24 8.68
N CYS A 282 -1.33 -32.39 9.51
CA CYS A 282 -0.73 -31.13 9.08
C CYS A 282 0.44 -31.36 8.09
N ALA A 283 1.26 -32.39 8.30
CA ALA A 283 2.30 -32.76 7.35
C ALA A 283 1.71 -33.13 5.97
N TRP A 284 0.65 -33.94 5.97
CA TRP A 284 -0.05 -34.31 4.74
C TRP A 284 -0.65 -33.09 4.02
N ILE A 285 -1.30 -32.16 4.73
CA ILE A 285 -1.84 -30.92 4.16
C ILE A 285 -0.71 -30.06 3.56
N ALA A 286 0.42 -29.95 4.27
CA ALA A 286 1.58 -29.20 3.78
C ALA A 286 2.12 -29.78 2.47
N ASP A 287 2.23 -31.12 2.39
CA ASP A 287 2.70 -31.78 1.16
C ASP A 287 1.72 -31.57 0.00
N ARG A 288 0.40 -31.58 0.28
CA ARG A 288 -0.63 -31.26 -0.74
C ARG A 288 -0.53 -29.81 -1.23
N CYS A 289 -0.34 -28.86 -0.33
CA CYS A 289 -0.14 -27.45 -0.72
C CYS A 289 1.09 -27.30 -1.62
N ARG A 290 2.20 -28.00 -1.34
CA ARG A 290 3.39 -27.98 -2.18
C ARG A 290 3.12 -28.56 -3.57
N GLU A 291 2.44 -29.67 -3.67
CA GLU A 291 2.09 -30.28 -4.96
C GLU A 291 1.17 -29.38 -5.80
N LEU A 292 0.20 -28.68 -5.14
CA LEU A 292 -0.65 -27.69 -5.81
C LEU A 292 0.12 -26.43 -6.24
N GLU A 293 1.20 -26.06 -5.54
CA GLU A 293 2.12 -25.01 -5.99
C GLU A 293 2.83 -25.40 -7.30
N GLU A 294 3.30 -26.64 -7.39
CA GLU A 294 4.06 -27.14 -8.55
C GLU A 294 3.15 -27.39 -9.76
N SER A 295 1.89 -27.78 -9.56
CA SER A 295 0.96 -28.17 -10.60
C SER A 295 -0.20 -27.18 -10.76
N PHE A 296 0.09 -26.01 -11.38
CA PHE A 296 -0.95 -25.02 -11.67
C PHE A 296 -2.09 -25.58 -12.57
N GLU A 297 -1.83 -26.55 -13.41
CA GLU A 297 -2.76 -27.02 -14.45
C GLU A 297 -3.65 -28.19 -14.03
N SER A 298 -3.19 -29.12 -13.26
CA SER A 298 -3.99 -30.26 -12.75
C SER A 298 -3.25 -31.03 -11.67
N PRO A 299 -3.86 -31.30 -10.54
CA PRO A 299 -3.29 -32.25 -9.60
C PRO A 299 -3.26 -33.64 -10.25
N LYS A 300 -2.10 -34.30 -10.24
CA LYS A 300 -1.96 -35.71 -10.64
C LYS A 300 -2.87 -36.56 -9.72
N ASN A 301 -3.56 -37.56 -10.30
CA ASN A 301 -4.53 -38.45 -9.64
C ASN A 301 -4.18 -38.76 -8.18
N TYR A 302 -5.00 -38.27 -7.25
CA TYR A 302 -4.86 -38.56 -5.84
C TYR A 302 -5.71 -39.77 -5.45
N LEU A 303 -5.09 -40.78 -4.90
CA LEU A 303 -5.76 -41.78 -4.07
C LEU A 303 -6.29 -41.04 -2.84
N GLY A 304 -7.61 -40.89 -2.74
CA GLY A 304 -8.26 -40.21 -1.64
C GLY A 304 -7.86 -40.86 -0.30
N MET A 305 -7.18 -40.09 0.53
CA MET A 305 -6.96 -40.47 1.92
C MET A 305 -8.28 -40.26 2.67
N SER A 306 -8.69 -41.22 3.51
CA SER A 306 -9.89 -41.07 4.33
C SER A 306 -9.82 -39.79 5.15
N LYS A 307 -10.94 -39.04 5.25
CA LYS A 307 -11.02 -37.82 6.06
C LYS A 307 -10.60 -38.11 7.50
N SER A 308 -9.82 -37.24 8.07
CA SER A 308 -9.47 -37.35 9.49
C SER A 308 -10.72 -37.08 10.35
N GLY A 309 -10.86 -37.76 11.46
CA GLY A 309 -11.90 -37.45 12.44
C GLY A 309 -11.70 -36.12 13.17
N ILE A 310 -10.64 -35.36 12.86
CA ILE A 310 -10.24 -34.14 13.54
C ILE A 310 -11.14 -32.98 13.08
N SER A 311 -12.04 -32.55 13.96
CA SER A 311 -13.04 -31.52 13.67
C SER A 311 -12.40 -30.18 13.24
N ALA A 312 -11.25 -29.82 13.81
CA ALA A 312 -10.53 -28.59 13.52
C ALA A 312 -9.98 -28.50 12.09
N LEU A 313 -9.63 -29.62 11.46
CA LEU A 313 -9.10 -29.68 10.10
C LEU A 313 -10.16 -29.98 9.05
N ARG A 314 -11.38 -30.33 9.45
CA ARG A 314 -12.45 -30.80 8.54
C ARG A 314 -12.68 -29.84 7.36
N HIS A 315 -12.81 -28.55 7.63
CA HIS A 315 -13.07 -27.56 6.57
C HIS A 315 -11.86 -27.38 5.64
N VAL A 316 -10.64 -27.47 6.17
CA VAL A 316 -9.41 -27.41 5.35
C VAL A 316 -9.35 -28.63 4.43
N GLU A 317 -9.65 -29.82 4.95
CA GLU A 317 -9.66 -31.06 4.19
C GLU A 317 -10.78 -31.09 3.13
N ASP A 318 -12.00 -30.64 3.48
CA ASP A 318 -13.12 -30.54 2.57
C ASP A 318 -12.82 -29.60 1.39
N THR A 319 -12.20 -28.45 1.66
CA THR A 319 -11.83 -27.47 0.62
C THR A 319 -10.68 -28.00 -0.24
N LEU A 320 -9.68 -28.65 0.35
CA LEU A 320 -8.61 -29.32 -0.41
C LEU A 320 -9.15 -30.42 -1.31
N GLU A 321 -10.09 -31.22 -0.82
CA GLU A 321 -10.77 -32.25 -1.63
C GLU A 321 -11.53 -31.61 -2.80
N ALA A 322 -12.26 -30.53 -2.56
CA ALA A 322 -12.97 -29.79 -3.61
C ALA A 322 -12.02 -29.27 -4.69
N ILE A 323 -10.84 -28.72 -4.31
CA ILE A 323 -9.82 -28.26 -5.25
C ILE A 323 -9.26 -29.44 -6.08
N THR A 324 -8.98 -30.57 -5.42
CA THR A 324 -8.38 -31.74 -6.07
C THR A 324 -9.38 -32.50 -6.94
N ALA A 325 -10.67 -32.49 -6.59
CA ALA A 325 -11.74 -33.14 -7.33
C ALA A 325 -12.17 -32.36 -8.59
N MET A 326 -11.68 -31.13 -8.77
CA MET A 326 -12.02 -30.32 -9.94
C MET A 326 -11.49 -30.98 -11.22
N PRO A 327 -12.35 -31.22 -12.23
CA PRO A 327 -11.92 -31.83 -13.49
C PRO A 327 -10.94 -30.94 -14.22
N ALA A 328 -9.93 -31.58 -14.83
CA ALA A 328 -8.95 -30.88 -15.67
C ALA A 328 -9.60 -30.24 -16.92
N ARG A 329 -10.78 -30.71 -17.29
CA ARG A 329 -11.63 -30.23 -18.41
C ARG A 329 -13.08 -30.35 -18.00
N SER A 330 -13.77 -29.26 -17.81
CA SER A 330 -15.24 -29.20 -17.83
C SER A 330 -15.64 -28.59 -19.17
N ALA A 331 -16.41 -29.34 -19.93
CA ALA A 331 -17.17 -28.79 -21.04
C ALA A 331 -18.38 -28.10 -20.43
N ASP A 332 -18.63 -26.87 -20.85
CA ASP A 332 -19.87 -26.11 -20.78
C ASP A 332 -20.24 -25.34 -19.47
N SER A 333 -20.23 -24.05 -19.64
CA SER A 333 -21.25 -23.06 -19.28
C SER A 333 -21.72 -22.86 -17.84
N GLU A 334 -21.37 -23.65 -16.84
CA GLU A 334 -21.73 -23.34 -15.44
C GLU A 334 -20.80 -22.31 -14.78
N ASP A 335 -19.59 -22.12 -15.31
CA ASP A 335 -18.63 -21.09 -14.83
C ASP A 335 -19.17 -19.66 -14.95
N ASP A 336 -20.08 -19.41 -15.91
CA ASP A 336 -20.73 -18.10 -16.07
C ASP A 336 -21.84 -17.82 -15.05
N LYS A 337 -22.32 -18.85 -14.35
CA LYS A 337 -23.39 -18.75 -13.35
C LYS A 337 -22.87 -18.55 -11.93
N LEU A 338 -21.59 -18.84 -11.66
CA LEU A 338 -20.98 -18.53 -10.36
C LEU A 338 -20.91 -17.02 -10.21
N SER A 339 -21.57 -16.51 -9.18
CA SER A 339 -21.70 -15.10 -8.86
C SER A 339 -20.34 -14.42 -8.80
N VAL A 340 -19.96 -13.79 -9.90
CA VAL A 340 -18.84 -12.87 -9.92
C VAL A 340 -19.25 -11.72 -9.03
N LEU A 341 -18.45 -11.42 -8.00
CA LEU A 341 -18.66 -10.22 -7.20
C LEU A 341 -18.77 -9.03 -8.16
N PRO A 342 -19.85 -8.24 -8.08
CA PRO A 342 -20.04 -7.14 -9.01
C PRO A 342 -18.85 -6.19 -8.93
N VAL A 343 -18.37 -5.71 -10.09
CA VAL A 343 -17.29 -4.73 -10.15
C VAL A 343 -17.69 -3.55 -9.27
N ARG A 344 -17.00 -3.38 -8.15
CA ARG A 344 -17.27 -2.28 -7.22
C ARG A 344 -16.96 -0.97 -7.92
N LYS A 345 -17.99 -0.17 -8.18
CA LYS A 345 -17.79 1.21 -8.61
C LYS A 345 -17.25 1.99 -7.40
N ILE A 346 -15.95 2.23 -7.39
CA ILE A 346 -15.32 3.07 -6.37
C ILE A 346 -15.72 4.51 -6.70
N PRO A 347 -16.49 5.21 -5.84
CA PRO A 347 -16.83 6.61 -6.08
C PRO A 347 -15.54 7.44 -6.10
N PHE A 348 -15.50 8.51 -6.91
CA PHE A 348 -14.34 9.39 -6.98
C PHE A 348 -14.04 10.02 -5.61
N LEU A 349 -15.06 10.51 -4.94
CA LEU A 349 -14.96 11.12 -3.61
C LEU A 349 -15.40 10.13 -2.52
N VAL A 350 -14.71 10.16 -1.41
CA VAL A 350 -15.15 9.48 -0.18
C VAL A 350 -16.40 10.21 0.36
N PRO A 351 -17.51 9.51 0.59
CA PRO A 351 -18.73 10.14 1.09
C PRO A 351 -18.46 10.94 2.38
N GLY A 352 -18.89 12.21 2.40
CA GLY A 352 -18.72 13.09 3.54
C GLY A 352 -17.32 13.67 3.77
N ALA A 353 -16.31 13.24 3.01
CA ALA A 353 -14.94 13.69 3.21
C ALA A 353 -14.72 15.18 2.91
N LEU A 354 -15.44 15.74 1.93
CA LEU A 354 -15.31 17.19 1.61
C LEU A 354 -15.80 18.10 2.75
N SER A 355 -16.76 17.66 3.57
CA SER A 355 -17.23 18.40 4.73
C SER A 355 -16.43 18.14 5.99
N ALA A 356 -15.47 17.20 5.94
CA ALA A 356 -14.64 16.87 7.09
C ALA A 356 -13.63 17.99 7.39
N LYS A 357 -13.56 18.43 8.65
CA LYS A 357 -12.60 19.43 9.13
C LYS A 357 -11.14 19.02 8.82
N SER A 358 -10.85 17.73 8.86
CA SER A 358 -9.50 17.19 8.56
C SER A 358 -9.08 17.47 7.13
N THR A 359 -9.99 17.32 6.16
CA THR A 359 -9.76 17.58 4.74
C THR A 359 -9.41 19.05 4.48
N PHE A 360 -10.23 19.95 5.06
CA PHE A 360 -9.98 21.40 4.96
C PHE A 360 -8.63 21.78 5.58
N THR A 361 -8.36 21.30 6.80
CA THR A 361 -7.12 21.57 7.52
C THR A 361 -5.90 21.04 6.74
N PHE A 362 -5.99 19.88 6.13
CA PHE A 362 -4.89 19.33 5.34
C PHE A 362 -4.65 20.15 4.07
N GLY A 363 -5.71 20.52 3.33
CA GLY A 363 -5.61 21.43 2.20
C GLY A 363 -4.94 22.78 2.58
N LEU A 364 -5.33 23.35 3.72
CA LEU A 364 -4.76 24.59 4.23
C LEU A 364 -3.27 24.46 4.56
N LYS A 365 -2.85 23.34 5.17
CA LYS A 365 -1.42 23.08 5.47
C LYS A 365 -0.59 23.01 4.18
N ILE A 366 -1.06 22.26 3.17
CA ILE A 366 -0.37 22.14 1.89
C ILE A 366 -0.26 23.49 1.20
N SER A 367 -1.38 24.22 1.11
CA SER A 367 -1.41 25.56 0.52
C SER A 367 -0.49 26.52 1.24
N PHE A 368 -0.51 26.54 2.55
CA PHE A 368 0.34 27.42 3.35
C PHE A 368 1.84 27.13 3.14
N CYS A 369 2.24 25.84 3.15
CA CYS A 369 3.62 25.45 2.87
C CYS A 369 4.04 25.82 1.45
N ALA A 370 3.20 25.54 0.46
CA ALA A 370 3.50 25.84 -0.94
C ALA A 370 3.61 27.34 -1.21
N THR A 371 2.66 28.13 -0.67
CA THR A 371 2.66 29.59 -0.79
C THR A 371 3.85 30.22 -0.06
N LEU A 372 4.20 29.70 1.11
CA LEU A 372 5.38 30.18 1.84
C LEU A 372 6.69 29.87 1.08
N CYS A 373 6.80 28.68 0.48
CA CYS A 373 7.91 28.36 -0.42
C CYS A 373 7.96 29.34 -1.61
N TYR A 374 6.79 29.60 -2.23
CA TYR A 374 6.67 30.50 -3.36
C TYR A 374 7.14 31.92 -3.00
N ILE A 375 6.67 32.47 -1.89
CA ILE A 375 7.06 33.80 -1.42
C ILE A 375 8.56 33.85 -1.10
N LEU A 376 9.10 32.82 -0.46
CA LEU A 376 10.50 32.84 -0.03
C LEU A 376 11.48 32.79 -1.19
N TYR A 377 11.24 31.95 -2.21
CA TYR A 377 12.17 31.90 -3.33
C TYR A 377 12.12 33.18 -4.18
N HIS A 378 10.93 33.81 -4.29
CA HIS A 378 10.82 35.13 -4.91
C HIS A 378 11.50 36.24 -4.08
N ALA A 379 11.32 36.22 -2.76
CA ALA A 379 11.97 37.18 -1.86
C ALA A 379 13.52 37.09 -1.87
N LEU A 380 14.03 35.89 -2.16
CA LEU A 380 15.45 35.61 -2.30
C LEU A 380 15.97 35.87 -3.72
N ASP A 381 15.10 36.27 -4.65
CA ASP A 381 15.40 36.41 -6.10
C ASP A 381 16.11 35.18 -6.66
N TYR A 382 15.56 33.99 -6.34
CA TYR A 382 16.17 32.70 -6.68
C TYR A 382 15.14 31.73 -7.30
N PRO A 383 14.68 32.00 -8.55
CA PRO A 383 13.62 31.22 -9.19
C PRO A 383 14.02 29.76 -9.47
N GLU A 384 15.31 29.43 -9.54
CA GLU A 384 15.82 28.08 -9.76
C GLU A 384 15.41 27.08 -8.66
N ILE A 385 15.08 27.57 -7.45
CA ILE A 385 14.60 26.71 -6.37
C ILE A 385 13.07 26.58 -6.31
N SER A 386 12.34 26.94 -7.38
CA SER A 386 10.88 26.71 -7.50
C SER A 386 10.46 25.25 -7.25
N THR A 387 11.40 24.32 -7.38
CA THR A 387 11.23 22.90 -6.97
C THR A 387 10.80 22.73 -5.51
N ALA A 388 10.94 23.76 -4.66
CA ALA A 388 10.43 23.75 -3.29
C ALA A 388 8.90 23.59 -3.26
N VAL A 389 8.16 24.36 -4.07
CA VAL A 389 6.69 24.31 -4.15
C VAL A 389 6.22 22.92 -4.61
N THR A 390 6.82 22.40 -5.67
CA THR A 390 6.48 21.07 -6.19
C THR A 390 6.84 19.96 -5.20
N THR A 391 7.89 20.15 -4.39
CA THR A 391 8.26 19.21 -3.32
C THR A 391 7.20 19.12 -2.24
N VAL A 392 6.56 20.22 -1.86
CA VAL A 392 5.45 20.23 -0.90
C VAL A 392 4.30 19.34 -1.39
N LEU A 393 3.87 19.51 -2.64
CA LEU A 393 2.76 18.75 -3.21
C LEU A 393 3.04 17.24 -3.31
N VAL A 394 4.24 16.88 -3.74
CA VAL A 394 4.61 15.46 -3.88
C VAL A 394 4.85 14.81 -2.52
N SER A 395 5.33 15.55 -1.52
CA SER A 395 5.75 14.97 -0.23
C SER A 395 4.70 15.08 0.88
N GLY A 396 3.65 15.91 0.71
CA GLY A 396 2.60 16.11 1.69
C GLY A 396 1.85 14.83 2.00
N LEU A 397 1.85 14.42 3.27
CA LEU A 397 1.09 13.30 3.83
C LEU A 397 0.41 13.74 5.13
N THR A 398 -0.64 13.04 5.51
CA THR A 398 -1.53 13.44 6.61
C THR A 398 -0.85 13.39 7.97
N THR A 399 0.05 12.45 8.21
CA THR A 399 0.71 12.27 9.52
C THR A 399 2.15 12.78 9.51
N THR A 400 2.59 13.25 10.66
CA THR A 400 3.95 13.77 10.87
C THR A 400 5.02 12.74 10.55
N GLY A 401 4.86 11.50 11.02
CA GLY A 401 5.84 10.43 10.78
C GLY A 401 5.92 10.03 9.31
N ALA A 402 4.77 9.80 8.65
CA ALA A 402 4.75 9.42 7.24
C ALA A 402 5.30 10.54 6.33
N MET A 403 5.02 11.80 6.66
CA MET A 403 5.59 12.93 5.96
C MET A 403 7.14 12.95 6.12
N LYS A 404 7.65 12.84 7.35
CA LYS A 404 9.10 12.81 7.62
C LYS A 404 9.79 11.64 6.94
N GLN A 405 9.17 10.45 6.94
CA GLN A 405 9.66 9.29 6.21
C GLN A 405 9.82 9.61 4.72
N LYS A 406 8.77 10.15 4.11
CA LYS A 406 8.79 10.47 2.68
C LYS A 406 9.80 11.55 2.34
N LEU A 407 9.97 12.57 3.21
CA LEU A 407 10.98 13.61 3.08
C LEU A 407 12.40 13.05 3.19
N ALA A 408 12.66 12.16 4.16
CA ALA A 408 13.97 11.50 4.31
C ALA A 408 14.31 10.66 3.08
N HIS A 409 13.35 9.87 2.56
CA HIS A 409 13.55 9.10 1.35
C HIS A 409 13.77 9.99 0.12
N ARG A 410 13.09 11.16 0.04
CA ARG A 410 13.28 12.12 -1.04
C ARG A 410 14.69 12.73 -1.00
N LEU A 411 15.14 13.11 0.18
CA LEU A 411 16.49 13.65 0.36
C LEU A 411 17.56 12.61 0.02
N ALA A 412 17.41 11.38 0.52
CA ALA A 412 18.31 10.27 0.18
C ALA A 412 18.37 10.04 -1.34
N GLY A 413 17.21 9.93 -2.01
CA GLY A 413 17.15 9.77 -3.45
C GLY A 413 17.75 10.94 -4.23
N ALA A 414 17.57 12.17 -3.75
CA ALA A 414 18.18 13.36 -4.36
C ALA A 414 19.72 13.37 -4.23
N ILE A 415 20.23 12.96 -3.08
CA ILE A 415 21.69 12.83 -2.87
C ILE A 415 22.26 11.73 -3.76
N PHE A 416 21.70 10.51 -3.72
CA PHE A 416 22.19 9.41 -4.53
C PHE A 416 22.01 9.64 -6.04
N GLY A 417 20.81 10.06 -6.46
CA GLY A 417 20.48 10.26 -7.87
C GLY A 417 21.07 11.57 -8.44
N GLY A 418 20.90 12.68 -7.74
CA GLY A 418 21.33 14.00 -8.23
C GLY A 418 22.82 14.25 -8.04
N VAL A 419 23.35 14.03 -6.82
CA VAL A 419 24.75 14.32 -6.54
C VAL A 419 25.65 13.19 -6.97
N LEU A 420 25.47 12.00 -6.41
CA LEU A 420 26.42 10.90 -6.64
C LEU A 420 26.40 10.43 -8.10
N LEU A 421 25.22 10.10 -8.63
CA LEU A 421 25.09 9.60 -9.99
C LEU A 421 25.02 10.75 -11.00
N GLY A 422 24.26 11.81 -10.76
CA GLY A 422 24.08 12.91 -11.70
C GLY A 422 25.34 13.77 -11.86
N LEU A 423 25.79 14.42 -10.78
CA LEU A 423 27.03 15.23 -10.84
C LEU A 423 28.25 14.34 -11.15
N GLY A 424 28.30 13.13 -10.58
CA GLY A 424 29.38 12.19 -10.90
C GLY A 424 29.42 11.86 -12.41
N SER A 425 28.26 11.70 -13.06
CA SER A 425 28.21 11.49 -14.51
C SER A 425 28.63 12.73 -15.31
N ILE A 426 28.21 13.92 -14.90
CA ILE A 426 28.59 15.17 -15.57
C ILE A 426 30.10 15.42 -15.49
N VAL A 427 30.69 15.19 -14.31
CA VAL A 427 32.12 15.49 -14.09
C VAL A 427 33.04 14.41 -14.71
N PHE A 428 32.69 13.15 -14.56
CA PHE A 428 33.60 12.04 -14.91
C PHE A 428 33.25 11.31 -16.21
N LEU A 429 31.99 11.23 -16.62
CA LEU A 429 31.55 10.43 -17.76
C LEU A 429 31.27 11.29 -18.98
N PHE A 430 30.52 12.37 -18.88
CA PHE A 430 30.14 13.20 -20.04
C PHE A 430 31.33 13.76 -20.84
N PRO A 431 32.46 14.17 -20.22
CA PRO A 431 33.62 14.62 -20.99
C PRO A 431 34.23 13.54 -21.92
N HIS A 432 33.86 12.26 -21.69
CA HIS A 432 34.35 11.13 -22.49
C HIS A 432 33.24 10.50 -23.36
N MET A 433 32.07 11.15 -23.43
CA MET A 433 30.89 10.59 -24.14
C MET A 433 30.57 11.45 -25.38
N ASP A 434 30.96 10.93 -26.55
CA ASP A 434 30.76 11.61 -27.84
C ASP A 434 29.59 11.05 -28.67
N SER A 435 28.80 10.10 -28.11
CA SER A 435 27.74 9.43 -28.84
C SER A 435 26.43 9.33 -28.06
N ILE A 436 25.32 9.41 -28.79
CA ILE A 436 23.97 9.16 -28.25
C ILE A 436 23.89 7.72 -27.65
N THR A 437 24.59 6.77 -28.22
CA THR A 437 24.62 5.40 -27.73
C THR A 437 25.23 5.31 -26.32
N ALA A 438 26.31 6.07 -26.07
CA ALA A 438 26.92 6.13 -24.74
C ALA A 438 25.98 6.79 -23.72
N LEU A 439 25.28 7.87 -24.11
CA LEU A 439 24.25 8.52 -23.28
C LEU A 439 23.11 7.53 -22.97
N CYS A 440 22.57 6.85 -23.97
CA CYS A 440 21.51 5.85 -23.78
C CYS A 440 21.98 4.69 -22.86
N GLY A 441 23.24 4.27 -22.98
CA GLY A 441 23.83 3.27 -22.12
C GLY A 441 23.92 3.71 -20.66
N LEU A 442 24.37 4.94 -20.39
CA LEU A 442 24.41 5.52 -19.06
C LEU A 442 22.99 5.62 -18.45
N ILE A 443 22.06 6.18 -19.22
CA ILE A 443 20.66 6.30 -18.80
C ILE A 443 20.04 4.93 -18.52
N ALA A 444 20.34 3.92 -19.36
CA ALA A 444 19.86 2.54 -19.13
C ALA A 444 20.37 1.94 -17.81
N VAL A 445 21.67 2.10 -17.50
CA VAL A 445 22.26 1.59 -16.26
C VAL A 445 21.64 2.25 -15.04
N VAL A 446 21.56 3.60 -15.01
CA VAL A 446 20.98 4.32 -13.87
C VAL A 446 19.49 4.05 -13.75
N THR A 447 18.76 3.97 -14.87
CA THR A 447 17.34 3.58 -14.89
C THR A 447 17.14 2.19 -14.30
N PHE A 448 18.02 1.24 -14.62
CA PHE A 448 17.94 -0.11 -14.06
C PHE A 448 18.13 -0.11 -12.54
N ILE A 449 19.14 0.60 -12.03
CA ILE A 449 19.39 0.74 -10.59
C ILE A 449 18.18 1.36 -9.89
N ALA A 450 17.64 2.44 -10.47
CA ALA A 450 16.47 3.15 -9.94
C ALA A 450 15.21 2.27 -9.97
N ALA A 451 14.94 1.57 -11.07
CA ALA A 451 13.79 0.68 -11.24
C ALA A 451 13.88 -0.54 -10.32
N TRP A 452 15.08 -1.09 -10.17
CA TRP A 452 15.33 -2.18 -9.23
C TRP A 452 15.03 -1.75 -7.79
N SER A 453 15.53 -0.59 -7.38
CA SER A 453 15.28 -0.02 -6.06
C SER A 453 13.79 0.34 -5.88
N ALA A 454 13.15 0.91 -6.92
CA ALA A 454 11.74 1.31 -6.88
C ALA A 454 10.76 0.14 -6.71
N ALA A 455 11.16 -1.08 -7.07
CA ALA A 455 10.38 -2.29 -6.86
C ALA A 455 10.42 -2.78 -5.39
N GLY A 456 11.24 -2.19 -4.52
CA GLY A 456 11.30 -2.47 -3.09
C GLY A 456 10.05 -1.99 -2.36
N ARG A 457 9.65 -2.73 -1.31
CA ARG A 457 8.43 -2.41 -0.54
C ARG A 457 8.65 -1.25 0.43
N ARG A 458 9.78 -1.24 1.13
CA ARG A 458 10.09 -0.29 2.21
C ARG A 458 10.78 0.97 1.69
N PHE A 459 11.75 0.79 0.80
CA PHE A 459 12.60 1.86 0.27
C PHE A 459 12.31 2.19 -1.21
N GLY A 460 11.24 1.66 -1.78
CA GLY A 460 10.91 1.85 -3.20
C GLY A 460 10.80 3.32 -3.63
N TYR A 461 10.34 4.21 -2.72
CA TYR A 461 10.26 5.64 -3.02
C TYR A 461 11.65 6.28 -3.23
N ILE A 462 12.72 5.75 -2.59
CA ILE A 462 14.10 6.22 -2.85
C ILE A 462 14.48 5.96 -4.30
N GLY A 463 14.15 4.78 -4.84
CA GLY A 463 14.41 4.43 -6.24
C GLY A 463 13.75 5.41 -7.22
N LEU A 464 12.48 5.76 -6.98
CA LEU A 464 11.79 6.78 -7.78
C LEU A 464 12.49 8.14 -7.70
N GLN A 465 12.99 8.53 -6.54
CA GLN A 465 13.69 9.81 -6.36
C GLN A 465 15.11 9.80 -6.94
N ILE A 466 15.78 8.65 -6.99
CA ILE A 466 17.04 8.47 -7.72
C ILE A 466 16.83 8.79 -9.20
N ALA A 467 15.83 8.15 -9.84
CA ALA A 467 15.49 8.42 -11.25
C ALA A 467 15.16 9.90 -11.48
N PHE A 468 14.25 10.44 -10.67
CA PHE A 468 13.80 11.83 -10.82
C PHE A 468 14.94 12.84 -10.69
N SER A 469 15.81 12.67 -9.69
CA SER A 469 16.92 13.59 -9.46
C SER A 469 18.02 13.45 -10.49
N PHE A 470 18.31 12.22 -10.90
CA PHE A 470 19.28 11.96 -11.95
C PHE A 470 18.87 12.56 -13.29
N PHE A 471 17.65 12.30 -13.76
CA PHE A 471 17.16 12.85 -15.03
C PHE A 471 17.07 14.38 -14.98
N ALA A 472 16.63 14.96 -13.86
CA ALA A 472 16.55 16.42 -13.75
C ALA A 472 17.92 17.11 -13.80
N VAL A 473 18.99 16.42 -13.42
CA VAL A 473 20.36 16.95 -13.49
C VAL A 473 21.01 16.68 -14.85
N THR A 474 20.82 15.47 -15.40
CA THR A 474 21.53 15.03 -16.61
C THR A 474 20.79 15.30 -17.91
N LEU A 475 19.46 15.43 -17.86
CA LEU A 475 18.56 15.64 -18.99
C LEU A 475 17.77 16.96 -18.89
N ALA A 476 18.36 17.97 -18.24
CA ALA A 476 17.73 19.29 -18.07
C ALA A 476 17.49 19.99 -19.43
N THR A 477 18.38 19.78 -20.37
CA THR A 477 18.34 20.31 -21.74
C THR A 477 18.63 19.22 -22.77
N LEU A 478 18.40 19.50 -24.06
CA LEU A 478 18.76 18.58 -25.16
C LEU A 478 20.27 18.50 -25.39
N SER A 479 21.04 19.44 -24.86
CA SER A 479 22.51 19.44 -24.91
C SER A 479 23.12 18.85 -23.64
N ALA A 480 24.37 18.41 -23.71
CA ALA A 480 25.11 17.98 -22.53
C ALA A 480 25.17 19.09 -21.50
N PRO A 481 24.80 18.84 -20.23
CA PRO A 481 24.85 19.86 -19.20
C PRO A 481 26.31 20.23 -18.88
N THR A 482 26.60 21.51 -18.92
CA THR A 482 27.91 22.09 -18.59
C THR A 482 27.94 22.73 -17.20
N GLU A 483 26.75 22.88 -16.58
CA GLU A 483 26.60 23.57 -15.33
C GLU A 483 26.25 22.59 -14.18
N LEU A 484 26.83 22.85 -13.01
CA LEU A 484 26.54 22.08 -11.78
C LEU A 484 25.40 22.71 -10.94
N ALA A 485 24.99 23.95 -11.30
CA ALA A 485 23.96 24.69 -10.62
C ALA A 485 22.62 23.94 -10.48
N PRO A 486 22.07 23.26 -11.51
CA PRO A 486 20.78 22.58 -11.39
C PRO A 486 20.70 21.52 -10.28
N ALA A 487 21.81 20.83 -9.99
CA ALA A 487 21.84 19.85 -8.91
C ALA A 487 21.85 20.53 -7.53
N ARG A 488 22.64 21.59 -7.39
CA ARG A 488 22.70 22.41 -6.17
C ARG A 488 21.31 23.01 -5.87
N ASP A 489 20.71 23.67 -6.85
CA ASP A 489 19.47 24.44 -6.72
C ASP A 489 18.31 23.51 -6.36
N ARG A 490 18.31 22.31 -6.94
CA ARG A 490 17.36 21.28 -6.58
C ARG A 490 17.50 20.82 -5.12
N LEU A 491 18.71 20.62 -4.62
CA LEU A 491 18.95 20.25 -3.21
C LEU A 491 18.52 21.37 -2.28
N VAL A 492 18.84 22.62 -2.62
CA VAL A 492 18.44 23.80 -1.85
C VAL A 492 16.91 23.91 -1.81
N GLY A 493 16.24 23.77 -2.96
CA GLY A 493 14.78 23.80 -3.03
C GLY A 493 14.12 22.67 -2.23
N ILE A 494 14.64 21.44 -2.30
CA ILE A 494 14.17 20.32 -1.46
C ILE A 494 14.42 20.65 0.01
N GLY A 495 15.59 21.15 0.39
CA GLY A 495 15.92 21.53 1.76
C GLY A 495 15.01 22.62 2.33
N LEU A 496 14.69 23.63 1.53
CA LEU A 496 13.74 24.69 1.89
C LEU A 496 12.34 24.11 2.17
N ALA A 497 11.83 23.27 1.24
CA ALA A 497 10.54 22.62 1.42
C ALA A 497 10.50 21.72 2.67
N LEU A 498 11.60 20.97 2.91
CA LEU A 498 11.77 20.14 4.10
C LEU A 498 11.64 20.95 5.39
N LEU A 499 12.31 22.08 5.46
CA LEU A 499 12.33 22.95 6.64
C LEU A 499 10.95 23.57 6.90
N ILE A 500 10.30 24.07 5.85
CA ILE A 500 8.95 24.66 5.95
C ILE A 500 7.92 23.60 6.34
N MET A 501 7.94 22.44 5.66
CA MET A 501 7.00 21.36 5.97
C MET A 501 7.21 20.80 7.38
N TRP A 502 8.47 20.63 7.80
CA TRP A 502 8.77 20.25 9.18
C TRP A 502 8.18 21.26 10.17
N PHE A 503 8.40 22.55 9.97
CA PHE A 503 7.86 23.58 10.84
C PHE A 503 6.33 23.55 10.91
N VAL A 504 5.65 23.53 9.76
CA VAL A 504 4.19 23.61 9.71
C VAL A 504 3.53 22.33 10.22
N PHE A 505 3.99 21.15 9.79
CA PHE A 505 3.37 19.87 10.12
C PHE A 505 3.75 19.32 11.50
N ASP A 506 4.86 19.75 12.07
CA ASP A 506 5.35 19.26 13.35
C ASP A 506 5.13 20.27 14.50
N GLN A 507 5.31 21.57 14.24
CA GLN A 507 5.25 22.60 15.27
C GLN A 507 3.92 23.36 15.29
N VAL A 508 3.35 23.69 14.11
CA VAL A 508 2.13 24.51 14.04
C VAL A 508 0.87 23.67 14.13
N TRP A 509 0.77 22.60 13.33
CA TRP A 509 -0.41 21.74 13.27
C TRP A 509 -0.04 20.25 13.25
N PRO A 510 0.50 19.69 14.33
CA PRO A 510 0.89 18.29 14.37
C PRO A 510 -0.33 17.36 14.26
N VAL A 511 -0.22 16.32 13.41
CA VAL A 511 -1.12 15.16 13.39
C VAL A 511 -0.26 13.94 13.68
N ARG A 512 -0.30 13.49 14.92
CA ARG A 512 0.56 12.40 15.39
C ARG A 512 0.16 11.09 14.74
N THR A 513 1.14 10.30 14.32
CA THR A 513 0.92 9.01 13.66
C THR A 513 0.17 8.04 14.56
N ILE A 514 0.46 8.06 15.86
CA ILE A 514 -0.20 7.20 16.85
C ILE A 514 -1.71 7.47 16.93
N THR A 515 -2.16 8.71 16.82
CA THR A 515 -3.59 9.06 16.82
C THR A 515 -4.31 8.44 15.61
N MET A 516 -3.68 8.47 14.43
CA MET A 516 -4.23 7.82 13.24
C MET A 516 -4.24 6.30 13.36
N MET A 517 -3.21 5.70 13.98
CA MET A 517 -3.19 4.27 14.27
C MET A 517 -4.32 3.85 15.22
N ARG A 518 -4.59 4.65 16.27
CA ARG A 518 -5.73 4.42 17.19
C ARG A 518 -7.07 4.51 16.44
N GLN A 519 -7.25 5.50 15.58
CA GLN A 519 -8.46 5.63 14.75
C GLN A 519 -8.64 4.44 13.80
N ALA A 520 -7.57 3.99 13.17
CA ALA A 520 -7.60 2.84 12.29
C ALA A 520 -7.93 1.54 13.06
N LEU A 521 -7.34 1.32 14.27
CA LEU A 521 -7.66 0.17 15.12
C LEU A 521 -9.11 0.21 15.60
N ALA A 522 -9.61 1.35 16.07
CA ALA A 522 -11.00 1.50 16.44
C ALA A 522 -11.95 1.17 15.28
N SER A 523 -11.58 1.55 14.06
CA SER A 523 -12.34 1.21 12.85
C SER A 523 -12.32 -0.30 12.54
N VAL A 524 -11.22 -1.00 12.79
CA VAL A 524 -11.12 -2.47 12.69
C VAL A 524 -12.05 -3.12 13.71
N LEU A 525 -11.96 -2.76 14.99
CA LEU A 525 -12.80 -3.33 16.05
C LEU A 525 -14.28 -3.11 15.81
N ARG A 526 -14.69 -1.94 15.31
CA ARG A 526 -16.08 -1.67 14.90
C ARG A 526 -16.51 -2.53 13.70
N GLY A 527 -15.63 -2.77 12.74
CA GLY A 527 -15.88 -3.71 11.64
C GLY A 527 -16.14 -5.12 12.12
N GLU A 528 -15.39 -5.58 13.13
CA GLU A 528 -15.59 -6.88 13.76
C GLU A 528 -16.88 -6.92 14.59
N ALA A 529 -17.21 -5.85 15.32
CA ALA A 529 -18.47 -5.73 16.03
C ALA A 529 -19.67 -5.82 15.08
N GLN A 530 -19.58 -5.21 13.89
CA GLN A 530 -20.59 -5.35 12.84
C GLN A 530 -20.72 -6.80 12.37
N LEU A 531 -19.61 -7.53 12.18
CA LEU A 531 -19.63 -8.94 11.79
C LEU A 531 -20.30 -9.81 12.85
N LEU A 532 -19.99 -9.60 14.13
CA LEU A 532 -20.61 -10.30 15.26
C LEU A 532 -22.12 -9.98 15.39
N SER A 533 -22.58 -8.84 14.92
CA SER A 533 -23.99 -8.44 14.97
C SER A 533 -24.82 -9.00 13.81
N VAL A 534 -24.20 -9.64 12.80
CA VAL A 534 -24.91 -10.26 11.66
C VAL A 534 -25.84 -11.36 12.15
N SER A 535 -27.12 -11.24 11.77
CA SER A 535 -28.16 -12.22 12.07
C SER A 535 -28.19 -13.37 11.10
N ARG A 536 -28.83 -14.48 11.47
CA ARG A 536 -29.04 -15.64 10.61
C ARG A 536 -29.77 -15.29 9.30
N THR A 537 -30.76 -14.42 9.36
CA THR A 537 -31.55 -13.98 8.21
C THR A 537 -30.73 -13.15 7.24
N GLU A 538 -29.86 -12.30 7.73
CA GLU A 538 -28.92 -11.52 6.93
C GLU A 538 -27.86 -12.43 6.27
N ALA A 539 -27.34 -13.42 7.01
CA ALA A 539 -26.40 -14.40 6.47
C ALA A 539 -26.97 -15.28 5.33
N GLN A 540 -28.29 -15.37 5.21
CA GLN A 540 -28.98 -16.10 4.14
C GLN A 540 -29.41 -15.19 2.97
N SER A 541 -29.21 -13.88 3.10
CA SER A 541 -29.62 -12.93 2.06
C SER A 541 -28.70 -12.99 0.82
N PRO A 542 -29.23 -12.77 -0.39
CA PRO A 542 -28.40 -12.70 -1.60
C PRO A 542 -27.35 -11.58 -1.58
N SER A 543 -27.56 -10.55 -0.76
CA SER A 543 -26.64 -9.42 -0.60
C SER A 543 -25.51 -9.72 0.39
N PHE A 544 -25.57 -10.81 1.15
CA PHE A 544 -24.61 -11.16 2.20
C PHE A 544 -23.17 -11.20 1.68
N ALA A 545 -22.94 -11.91 0.57
CA ALA A 545 -21.60 -12.01 -0.02
C ALA A 545 -20.97 -10.65 -0.34
N SER A 546 -21.77 -9.69 -0.83
CA SER A 546 -21.28 -8.34 -1.12
C SER A 546 -21.02 -7.51 0.15
N THR A 547 -21.81 -7.73 1.19
CA THR A 547 -21.64 -7.06 2.50
C THR A 547 -20.36 -7.56 3.18
N ILE A 548 -20.14 -8.87 3.21
CA ILE A 548 -18.93 -9.48 3.76
C ILE A 548 -17.67 -9.04 2.99
N ASP A 549 -17.71 -9.03 1.65
CA ASP A 549 -16.60 -8.56 0.85
C ASP A 549 -16.27 -7.07 1.14
N GLY A 550 -17.31 -6.26 1.33
CA GLY A 550 -17.14 -4.85 1.75
C GLY A 550 -16.46 -4.72 3.11
N LEU A 551 -16.89 -5.51 4.09
CA LEU A 551 -16.33 -5.51 5.44
C LEU A 551 -14.90 -6.06 5.47
N ARG A 552 -14.63 -7.16 4.76
CA ARG A 552 -13.29 -7.71 4.55
C ARG A 552 -12.33 -6.67 3.97
N HIS A 553 -12.76 -5.99 2.92
CA HIS A 553 -11.96 -4.94 2.30
C HIS A 553 -11.68 -3.79 3.27
N HIS A 554 -12.68 -3.37 4.04
CA HIS A 554 -12.53 -2.31 5.04
C HIS A 554 -11.50 -2.68 6.11
N VAL A 555 -11.66 -3.85 6.75
CA VAL A 555 -10.74 -4.35 7.78
C VAL A 555 -9.32 -4.52 7.21
N SER A 556 -9.18 -5.13 6.03
CA SER A 556 -7.90 -5.31 5.35
C SER A 556 -7.18 -3.99 5.08
N THR A 557 -7.92 -2.99 4.59
CA THR A 557 -7.38 -1.65 4.30
C THR A 557 -6.88 -0.98 5.58
N LYS A 558 -7.66 -1.07 6.68
CA LYS A 558 -7.30 -0.46 7.96
C LYS A 558 -6.11 -1.16 8.64
N ILE A 559 -6.02 -2.48 8.59
CA ILE A 559 -4.84 -3.22 9.08
C ILE A 559 -3.58 -2.86 8.25
N THR A 560 -3.73 -2.71 6.94
CA THR A 560 -2.63 -2.26 6.07
C THR A 560 -2.20 -0.83 6.40
N GLU A 561 -3.15 0.06 6.66
CA GLU A 561 -2.91 1.44 7.12
C GLU A 561 -2.13 1.44 8.44
N ILE A 562 -2.56 0.67 9.45
CA ILE A 562 -1.86 0.53 10.74
C ILE A 562 -0.41 0.08 10.53
N ARG A 563 -0.18 -0.91 9.68
CA ARG A 563 1.17 -1.41 9.40
C ARG A 563 2.06 -0.35 8.76
N ASN A 564 1.53 0.39 7.78
CA ASN A 564 2.28 1.47 7.12
C ASN A 564 2.58 2.62 8.08
N LEU A 565 1.61 2.97 8.93
CA LEU A 565 1.78 3.99 9.97
C LEU A 565 2.78 3.54 11.04
N HIS A 566 2.80 2.26 11.42
CA HIS A 566 3.78 1.71 12.36
C HIS A 566 5.22 1.89 11.85
N GLU A 567 5.48 1.63 10.56
CA GLU A 567 6.79 1.92 9.96
C GLU A 567 7.11 3.42 10.01
N ALA A 568 6.12 4.28 9.86
CA ALA A 568 6.27 5.73 9.88
C ALA A 568 6.56 6.31 11.28
N VAL A 569 6.11 5.66 12.35
CA VAL A 569 6.41 6.06 13.74
C VAL A 569 7.92 6.12 14.00
N LEU A 570 8.73 5.29 13.33
CA LEU A 570 10.18 5.29 13.44
C LEU A 570 10.83 6.64 13.04
N TYR A 571 10.11 7.43 12.23
CA TYR A 571 10.57 8.75 11.74
C TYR A 571 10.03 9.93 12.58
N GLU A 572 9.25 9.67 13.63
CA GLU A 572 8.91 10.70 14.60
C GLU A 572 10.12 10.98 15.49
N PHE A 573 10.42 12.27 15.71
CA PHE A 573 11.50 12.72 16.57
C PHE A 573 10.90 13.49 17.76
N GLY A 574 11.58 13.49 18.89
CA GLY A 574 11.14 14.20 20.08
C GLY A 574 11.00 13.30 21.30
N VAL A 575 10.56 13.89 22.40
CA VAL A 575 10.45 13.22 23.72
C VAL A 575 9.40 12.10 23.69
N ASP A 576 8.31 12.29 22.92
CA ASP A 576 7.19 11.35 22.83
C ASP A 576 7.46 10.14 21.91
N ARG A 577 8.62 10.05 21.30
CA ARG A 577 8.95 9.01 20.31
C ARG A 577 8.87 7.60 20.89
N GLU A 578 9.50 7.35 22.03
CA GLU A 578 9.54 6.02 22.64
C GLU A 578 8.15 5.56 23.12
N PRO A 579 7.34 6.38 23.82
CA PRO A 579 5.95 6.06 24.10
C PRO A 579 5.13 5.74 22.86
N HIS A 580 5.27 6.51 21.77
CA HIS A 580 4.55 6.28 20.52
C HIS A 580 4.96 4.98 19.84
N LYS A 581 6.24 4.61 19.90
CA LYS A 581 6.75 3.37 19.34
C LYS A 581 6.18 2.16 20.08
N VAL A 582 6.18 2.20 21.42
CA VAL A 582 5.60 1.12 22.25
C VAL A 582 4.10 1.00 21.99
N ALA A 583 3.38 2.12 22.00
CA ALA A 583 1.95 2.11 21.70
C ALA A 583 1.67 1.63 20.26
N GLY A 584 2.48 2.00 19.28
CA GLY A 584 2.39 1.56 17.90
C GLY A 584 2.56 0.04 17.74
N GLU A 585 3.50 -0.57 18.47
CA GLU A 585 3.69 -2.02 18.50
C GLU A 585 2.48 -2.73 19.10
N ILE A 586 1.92 -2.22 20.19
CA ILE A 586 0.72 -2.77 20.84
C ILE A 586 -0.48 -2.70 19.89
N ILE A 587 -0.70 -1.55 19.24
CA ILE A 587 -1.79 -1.35 18.26
C ILE A 587 -1.64 -2.30 17.08
N LEU A 588 -0.43 -2.47 16.55
CA LEU A 588 -0.18 -3.40 15.45
C LEU A 588 -0.46 -4.85 15.86
N ARG A 589 0.00 -5.26 17.03
CA ARG A 589 -0.28 -6.61 17.59
C ARG A 589 -1.77 -6.81 17.80
N ALA A 590 -2.48 -5.85 18.37
CA ALA A 590 -3.92 -5.93 18.55
C ALA A 590 -4.64 -6.08 17.20
N ALA A 591 -4.31 -5.28 16.21
CA ALA A 591 -4.89 -5.36 14.87
C ALA A 591 -4.62 -6.68 14.15
N LEU A 592 -3.43 -7.27 14.32
CA LEU A 592 -3.12 -8.58 13.75
C LEU A 592 -3.84 -9.73 14.47
N ASN A 593 -4.03 -9.63 15.79
CA ASN A 593 -4.78 -10.62 16.55
C ASN A 593 -6.29 -10.50 16.35
N SER A 594 -6.81 -9.30 16.09
CA SER A 594 -8.24 -9.10 15.80
C SER A 594 -8.65 -9.81 14.50
N SER A 595 -7.76 -9.94 13.54
CA SER A 595 -8.03 -10.71 12.32
C SER A 595 -8.44 -12.17 12.61
N SER A 596 -8.00 -12.76 13.71
CA SER A 596 -8.40 -14.12 14.12
C SER A 596 -9.89 -14.21 14.45
N LEU A 597 -10.43 -13.20 15.13
CA LEU A 597 -11.85 -13.10 15.43
C LEU A 597 -12.66 -13.00 14.16
N PHE A 598 -12.19 -12.16 13.21
CA PHE A 598 -12.83 -11.98 11.92
C PHE A 598 -12.97 -13.30 11.13
N TRP A 599 -11.90 -14.11 11.08
CA TRP A 599 -11.92 -15.40 10.35
C TRP A 599 -12.83 -16.42 10.99
N ASN A 600 -12.79 -16.53 12.31
CA ASN A 600 -13.66 -17.47 13.04
C ASN A 600 -15.14 -17.15 12.78
N GLU A 601 -15.50 -15.87 12.82
CA GLU A 601 -16.87 -15.42 12.53
C GLU A 601 -17.26 -15.61 11.07
N LEU A 602 -16.33 -15.36 10.14
CA LEU A 602 -16.58 -15.54 8.72
C LEU A 602 -16.90 -16.99 8.40
N VAL A 603 -16.09 -17.95 8.87
CA VAL A 603 -16.31 -19.38 8.69
C VAL A 603 -17.65 -19.81 9.29
N LEU A 604 -18.03 -19.29 10.45
CA LEU A 604 -19.34 -19.56 11.05
C LEU A 604 -20.48 -19.09 10.12
N LEU A 605 -20.37 -17.89 9.57
CA LEU A 605 -21.43 -17.31 8.74
C LEU A 605 -21.54 -17.95 7.34
N GLU A 606 -20.42 -18.41 6.78
CA GLU A 606 -20.38 -19.00 5.44
C GLU A 606 -20.77 -20.48 5.43
N THR A 607 -20.50 -21.23 6.50
CA THR A 607 -20.78 -22.68 6.55
C THR A 607 -22.23 -22.99 6.93
N PRO A 608 -22.86 -24.03 6.34
CA PRO A 608 -24.21 -24.45 6.72
C PRO A 608 -24.31 -24.87 8.18
N GLN A 609 -23.27 -25.54 8.70
CA GLN A 609 -23.20 -25.98 10.10
C GLN A 609 -23.09 -24.77 11.05
N GLY A 610 -22.25 -23.80 10.74
CA GLY A 610 -22.11 -22.57 11.51
C GLY A 610 -23.41 -21.76 11.53
N ARG A 611 -24.11 -21.66 10.39
CA ARG A 611 -25.42 -20.98 10.34
C ARG A 611 -26.50 -21.64 11.21
N ASN A 612 -26.39 -22.96 11.45
CA ASN A 612 -27.28 -23.63 12.40
C ASN A 612 -26.97 -23.24 13.84
N LEU A 613 -25.71 -22.97 14.20
CA LEU A 613 -25.33 -22.47 15.52
C LEU A 613 -25.92 -21.10 15.79
N LEU A 614 -26.11 -20.25 14.77
CA LEU A 614 -26.78 -18.95 14.89
C LEU A 614 -28.29 -19.04 15.24
N ALA A 615 -28.87 -20.23 15.26
CA ALA A 615 -30.23 -20.44 15.74
C ALA A 615 -30.33 -20.59 17.27
N LEU A 616 -29.19 -20.65 17.96
CA LEU A 616 -29.12 -20.89 19.40
C LEU A 616 -29.04 -19.54 20.12
N ASP A 617 -30.03 -19.28 21.00
CA ASP A 617 -30.14 -18.00 21.69
C ASP A 617 -28.90 -17.65 22.49
N GLY A 618 -28.26 -18.63 23.15
CA GLY A 618 -27.03 -18.41 23.91
C GLY A 618 -25.82 -17.95 23.07
N ILE A 619 -25.71 -18.42 21.82
CA ILE A 619 -24.66 -17.98 20.90
C ILE A 619 -24.93 -16.55 20.41
N VAL A 620 -26.18 -16.25 20.09
CA VAL A 620 -26.59 -14.91 19.65
C VAL A 620 -26.33 -13.89 20.75
N GLU A 621 -26.68 -14.22 22.01
CA GLU A 621 -26.48 -13.34 23.17
C GLU A 621 -24.97 -13.06 23.39
N ILE A 622 -24.12 -14.08 23.39
CA ILE A 622 -22.67 -13.90 23.58
C ILE A 622 -22.07 -13.08 22.45
N ARG A 623 -22.45 -13.32 21.20
CA ARG A 623 -21.99 -12.52 20.05
C ARG A 623 -22.40 -11.05 20.21
N GLN A 624 -23.61 -10.76 20.67
CA GLN A 624 -24.06 -9.39 20.92
C GLN A 624 -23.32 -8.72 22.07
N ILE A 625 -23.02 -9.45 23.15
CA ILE A 625 -22.20 -8.95 24.24
C ILE A 625 -20.80 -8.59 23.76
N LEU A 626 -20.17 -9.47 23.00
CA LEU A 626 -18.82 -9.22 22.45
C LEU A 626 -18.83 -8.07 21.42
N ALA A 627 -19.86 -7.94 20.58
CA ALA A 627 -19.99 -6.83 19.64
C ALA A 627 -20.05 -5.48 20.37
N LYS A 628 -20.91 -5.37 21.40
CA LYS A 628 -20.98 -4.16 22.24
C LYS A 628 -19.64 -3.86 22.93
N ARG A 629 -18.95 -4.91 23.32
CA ARG A 629 -17.66 -4.79 23.98
C ARG A 629 -16.56 -4.29 23.05
N LEU A 630 -16.50 -4.80 21.82
CA LEU A 630 -15.57 -4.29 20.80
C LEU A 630 -15.85 -2.83 20.47
N ASP A 631 -17.11 -2.42 20.41
CA ASP A 631 -17.48 -1.02 20.23
C ASP A 631 -17.02 -0.14 21.41
N ALA A 632 -17.17 -0.62 22.64
CA ALA A 632 -16.69 0.08 23.84
C ALA A 632 -15.15 0.19 23.84
N LEU A 633 -14.43 -0.90 23.52
CA LEU A 633 -12.97 -0.86 23.38
C LEU A 633 -12.53 0.12 22.28
N ALA A 634 -13.26 0.16 21.15
CA ALA A 634 -13.00 1.11 20.09
C ALA A 634 -13.16 2.57 20.57
N GLN A 635 -14.14 2.81 21.43
CA GLN A 635 -14.37 4.14 22.02
C GLN A 635 -13.27 4.50 23.03
N ASP A 636 -12.92 3.61 23.94
CA ASP A 636 -11.83 3.80 24.91
C ASP A 636 -10.49 4.13 24.22
N ILE A 637 -10.19 3.44 23.11
CA ILE A 637 -8.97 3.69 22.31
C ILE A 637 -9.00 5.09 21.69
N LEU A 638 -10.16 5.56 21.21
CA LEU A 638 -10.30 6.89 20.61
C LEU A 638 -10.21 8.01 21.66
N GLU A 639 -10.73 7.78 22.85
CA GLU A 639 -10.72 8.73 23.95
C GLU A 639 -9.40 8.70 24.75
N GLU A 640 -8.50 7.78 24.39
CA GLU A 640 -7.24 7.54 25.10
C GLU A 640 -7.48 7.17 26.59
N ALA A 641 -8.64 6.56 26.87
CA ALA A 641 -9.01 6.11 28.19
C ALA A 641 -8.31 4.77 28.57
N PRO A 642 -8.10 4.49 29.84
CA PRO A 642 -7.58 3.19 30.24
C PRO A 642 -8.59 2.09 29.92
N VAL A 643 -8.14 1.06 29.22
CA VAL A 643 -8.97 -0.12 28.91
C VAL A 643 -9.26 -0.87 30.20
N GLN A 644 -10.56 -1.09 30.50
CA GLN A 644 -10.96 -1.84 31.69
C GLN A 644 -11.21 -3.31 31.34
N PRO A 645 -10.63 -4.27 32.09
CA PRO A 645 -10.92 -5.68 31.90
C PRO A 645 -12.36 -5.99 32.29
N LEU A 646 -13.08 -6.71 31.45
CA LEU A 646 -14.38 -7.26 31.80
C LEU A 646 -14.31 -8.77 31.65
N GLY A 647 -14.37 -9.45 32.77
CA GLY A 647 -14.55 -10.89 32.80
C GLY A 647 -15.86 -11.26 32.09
N VAL A 648 -15.73 -12.10 31.07
CA VAL A 648 -16.91 -12.74 30.44
C VAL A 648 -17.36 -13.80 31.42
N GLU A 649 -18.52 -13.64 32.08
CA GLU A 649 -19.08 -14.65 32.99
C GLU A 649 -19.24 -15.99 32.29
N ASP A 650 -18.79 -17.07 32.99
CA ASP A 650 -18.88 -18.44 32.50
C ASP A 650 -20.35 -18.90 32.45
N GLN A 651 -21.00 -18.78 31.31
CA GLN A 651 -22.21 -19.53 31.05
C GLN A 651 -21.87 -21.02 30.83
N ARG A 652 -22.46 -21.88 31.65
CA ARG A 652 -22.22 -23.34 31.60
C ARG A 652 -22.87 -23.94 30.34
N VAL A 653 -22.06 -24.30 29.36
CA VAL A 653 -22.46 -25.08 28.18
C VAL A 653 -21.96 -26.51 28.35
N SER A 654 -22.68 -27.51 27.84
CA SER A 654 -22.34 -28.94 27.92
C SER A 654 -20.94 -29.22 27.36
N GLU A 655 -20.18 -30.11 28.01
CA GLU A 655 -18.74 -30.31 27.79
C GLU A 655 -18.34 -30.80 26.38
N ASP A 656 -19.21 -31.46 25.65
CA ASP A 656 -18.92 -32.10 24.34
C ASP A 656 -19.69 -31.53 23.16
N SER A 657 -20.21 -30.27 23.24
CA SER A 657 -21.01 -29.72 22.16
C SER A 657 -20.14 -28.88 21.19
N PRO A 658 -20.45 -28.90 19.87
CA PRO A 658 -19.82 -28.03 18.86
C PRO A 658 -19.94 -26.54 19.22
N GLU A 659 -20.98 -26.19 19.97
CA GLU A 659 -21.27 -24.87 20.50
C GLU A 659 -20.17 -24.40 21.45
N ARG A 660 -19.69 -25.29 22.31
CA ARG A 660 -18.62 -24.97 23.28
C ARG A 660 -17.31 -24.68 22.58
N VAL A 661 -16.93 -25.49 21.59
CA VAL A 661 -15.70 -25.29 20.83
C VAL A 661 -15.70 -23.92 20.14
N TYR A 662 -16.83 -23.54 19.53
CA TYR A 662 -16.97 -22.22 18.92
C TYR A 662 -16.89 -21.10 19.98
N LEU A 663 -17.62 -21.19 21.07
CA LEU A 663 -17.64 -20.19 22.13
C LEU A 663 -16.28 -20.02 22.79
N ASP A 664 -15.56 -21.11 23.06
CA ASP A 664 -14.22 -21.07 23.61
C ASP A 664 -13.22 -20.42 22.66
N THR A 665 -13.33 -20.70 21.35
CA THR A 665 -12.52 -20.06 20.32
C THR A 665 -12.80 -18.57 20.23
N LEU A 666 -14.07 -18.19 20.25
CA LEU A 666 -14.50 -16.79 20.20
C LEU A 666 -14.02 -16.01 21.42
N ARG A 667 -14.22 -16.57 22.63
CA ARG A 667 -13.77 -15.99 23.89
C ARG A 667 -12.27 -15.85 23.96
N SER A 668 -11.53 -16.90 23.56
CA SER A 668 -10.07 -16.88 23.57
C SER A 668 -9.48 -15.86 22.59
N SER A 669 -10.10 -15.69 21.43
CA SER A 669 -9.71 -14.66 20.45
C SER A 669 -9.96 -13.26 21.01
N TYR A 670 -11.12 -13.03 21.62
CA TYR A 670 -11.45 -11.77 22.27
C TYR A 670 -10.50 -11.47 23.45
N ALA A 671 -10.29 -12.43 24.35
CA ALA A 671 -9.42 -12.27 25.50
C ALA A 671 -7.97 -11.93 25.12
N ARG A 672 -7.48 -12.46 24.01
CA ARG A 672 -6.15 -12.08 23.48
C ARG A 672 -6.08 -10.63 23.08
N ILE A 673 -7.12 -10.12 22.37
CA ILE A 673 -7.20 -8.72 21.96
C ILE A 673 -7.25 -7.83 23.21
N GLU A 674 -8.12 -8.15 24.15
CA GLU A 674 -8.28 -7.42 25.42
C GLU A 674 -6.97 -7.39 26.21
N THR A 675 -6.31 -8.53 26.39
CA THR A 675 -5.01 -8.63 27.10
C THR A 675 -3.94 -7.75 26.47
N ILE A 676 -3.88 -7.69 25.13
CA ILE A 676 -2.93 -6.82 24.42
C ILE A 676 -3.30 -5.35 24.66
N LEU A 677 -4.58 -5.00 24.57
CA LEU A 677 -5.05 -3.62 24.71
C LEU A 677 -4.95 -3.09 26.14
N LEU A 678 -5.02 -3.96 27.16
CA LEU A 678 -4.76 -3.59 28.56
C LEU A 678 -3.33 -3.05 28.78
N THR A 679 -2.39 -3.38 27.91
CA THR A 679 -1.03 -2.84 27.96
C THR A 679 -0.86 -1.50 27.22
N LEU A 680 -1.93 -1.00 26.57
CA LEU A 680 -1.87 0.27 25.83
C LEU A 680 -1.85 1.46 26.82
N PRO A 681 -0.83 2.33 26.78
CA PRO A 681 -0.74 3.44 27.71
C PRO A 681 -1.88 4.46 27.50
N ALA A 682 -2.54 4.83 28.59
CA ALA A 682 -3.51 5.90 28.61
C ALA A 682 -2.82 7.27 28.62
N ARG A 683 -3.52 8.34 28.22
CA ARG A 683 -2.97 9.71 28.12
C ARG A 683 -2.38 10.24 29.42
N THR A 684 -3.01 9.90 30.55
CA THR A 684 -2.58 10.31 31.90
C THR A 684 -1.23 9.72 32.31
N GLU A 685 -0.93 8.48 31.90
CA GLU A 685 0.33 7.82 32.23
C GLU A 685 1.50 8.35 31.41
N THR A 686 1.25 8.77 30.20
CA THR A 686 2.27 9.35 29.32
C THR A 686 2.76 10.70 29.83
N HIS A 687 1.88 11.53 30.37
CA HIS A 687 2.26 12.82 30.97
C HIS A 687 2.97 12.66 32.33
N LEU A 688 2.54 11.71 33.17
CA LEU A 688 3.19 11.41 34.45
C LEU A 688 4.61 10.82 34.27
N ALA A 689 4.83 10.01 33.22
CA ALA A 689 6.14 9.47 32.92
C ALA A 689 7.13 10.54 32.40
N ILE A 690 6.62 11.56 31.75
CA ILE A 690 7.42 12.74 31.30
C ILE A 690 7.79 13.61 32.48
N ASP A 691 6.84 13.94 33.35
CA ASP A 691 7.09 14.74 34.57
C ASP A 691 8.08 14.06 35.52
N GLN A 692 8.04 12.72 35.66
CA GLN A 692 9.01 11.96 36.45
C GLN A 692 10.41 11.88 35.84
N ARG A 693 10.55 11.99 34.51
CA ARG A 693 11.87 12.09 33.84
C ARG A 693 12.46 13.49 33.97
N ASP A 694 11.65 14.53 33.81
CA ASP A 694 12.10 15.90 33.97
C ASP A 694 12.49 16.22 35.40
N SER A 695 11.78 15.67 36.39
CA SER A 695 12.17 15.79 37.79
C SER A 695 13.45 15.02 38.16
N ARG A 696 13.78 13.94 37.46
CA ARG A 696 15.07 13.23 37.63
C ARG A 696 16.23 13.88 36.90
N SER A 697 15.96 14.58 35.80
CA SER A 697 17.00 15.34 35.08
C SER A 697 17.29 16.72 35.71
N ALA A 698 16.37 17.27 36.50
CA ALA A 698 16.57 18.51 37.24
C ALA A 698 17.22 18.31 38.62
N GLY A 699 17.44 17.06 39.04
CA GLY A 699 18.08 16.70 40.33
C GLY A 699 19.52 16.16 40.18
N LEU A 700 20.14 16.29 39.01
CA LEU A 700 21.56 16.10 38.73
C LEU A 700 22.15 17.45 38.28
#